data_c8acdcc158c247b3f6ade1408c9bffff
#
_entry.id   c8acdcc158c247b3f6ade1408c9bffff
#
_cell.length_a   1.000
_cell.length_b   1.000
_cell.length_c   1.000
_cell.angle_alpha   90.00
_cell.angle_beta   90.00
_cell.angle_gamma   90.00
#
_symmetry.space_group_name_H-M   'P 1'
#
loop_
_entity.id
_entity.type
_entity.pdbx_description
1 polymer ?
#
loop_
_entity_poly.entity_id
_entity_poly.type
_entity_poly.pdbx_seq_one_letter_code
_entity_poly.pdbx_strand_id
1 'polypeptide(L)'
;MKKSLLTAAIALVACCLQAFGTGDTSVRQFKLANGMTVWLSEDHSQPKVLGAVVVKAGANQCPNTGIAHYFEHLMFKGTDKIGTTDYEAEKPWLDSIAAKYDLLAKTTDAGVRRGLQADINRLSHKAAEYVIPNEFNNLISYFGGSGLNAATSYDFTIYYNTFAPEFVGQWAELCSERMINPVFRMFQSELETVYEEKNMVADNLLAPAMEHLLGAVLEGSPYVHPVIGSTESLKNPSLNEMREFFDKYYVAGNMGLIMCGDICADTLMPLLERSFGRIRPGCAPPSAPFALKPFDGTRTVGIKLPIPLVKVTALAYHTPTEEDSDYVALDMASQILSNGSGSGLLDSLADTKAIMAGYAVPAAFKDAGFTLVGAVPKIPFGSKKKAERLCLEMIGKVKRGEFPDTMLDALKLAEELDFKLSTETIDGRALLMLDAFGYGAASWDDYVGRQSRVAQLTKADVMAAANKYFDGNYMRLVKKFGTYQKDRLSQPGYKPVTPRNVDARSDYARRLVGERPGKVSPRFVNFDSCARRMSLAPLATLYAVRNDVNDVFSIDFVFAKGTLDDPLASSVADYMGDLGTDSLSRLGLSAALAQLGSRLSFGSDRNSFTISLMGLDRNFEPTMRLFAHFVRRVKADKDKMAELVTGAKLSAGTFAEDYSDIVRAVVEKIAYGDKSSYLNAVTAGQLKRIGADGMVKWFKDLLHTECMVLYCGSMAADSVALAVRNSIDIDAINVPCRFINRPLKAYDRPMVFVYNAPGARQANLCTYTVLPPSPTVPRRVTEQLWAEYFGGSMSSVLFQEMREFRSLAYSSYGWLTLPLMAKFGDAPTAFHTITGTQADKVLTAVATVDSLFDNMPLRLSGFETARRNLLNSINNEYPSMRDVGEYTAWRRLYGYDSDPERQRVPLIEKAVASDVEGFYSDVVRPAVRVYLVVGNIGKAEMKALEKYGEVVELRKGDISCMFSRKK
;
A
#
# COMPACT_ATOMS: atom_id res chain seq x y z
N MET A 1 43.84 36.97 4.72
CA MET A 1 43.39 35.54 4.85
C MET A 1 42.49 35.26 6.08
N LYS A 2 42.66 35.88 7.25
CA LYS A 2 41.77 35.64 8.43
C LYS A 2 40.35 36.25 8.32
N LYS A 3 40.17 37.34 7.57
CA LYS A 3 38.85 37.97 7.36
C LYS A 3 37.97 37.22 6.32
N SER A 4 38.57 36.55 5.30
CA SER A 4 37.85 35.80 4.29
C SER A 4 37.32 34.43 4.79
N LEU A 5 38.00 33.86 5.80
CA LEU A 5 37.56 32.61 6.42
C LEU A 5 36.38 32.86 7.42
N LEU A 6 36.36 34.05 8.05
CA LEU A 6 35.27 34.40 8.95
C LEU A 6 33.99 34.75 8.17
N THR A 7 34.13 35.38 7.00
CA THR A 7 32.97 35.68 6.11
C THR A 7 32.40 34.40 5.46
N ALA A 8 33.25 33.42 5.09
CA ALA A 8 32.81 32.15 4.59
C ALA A 8 32.14 31.29 5.67
N ALA A 9 32.64 31.30 6.91
CA ALA A 9 32.05 30.62 8.03
C ALA A 9 30.69 31.22 8.44
N ILE A 10 30.56 32.56 8.38
CA ILE A 10 29.31 33.26 8.67
C ILE A 10 28.29 33.03 7.54
N ALA A 11 28.72 32.94 6.28
CA ALA A 11 27.85 32.59 5.16
C ALA A 11 27.37 31.12 5.26
N LEU A 12 28.24 30.18 5.67
CA LEU A 12 27.88 28.80 5.91
C LEU A 12 26.89 28.62 7.08
N VAL A 13 27.09 29.37 8.17
CA VAL A 13 26.19 29.38 9.33
C VAL A 13 24.88 30.12 9.03
N ALA A 14 24.89 31.13 8.16
CA ALA A 14 23.68 31.82 7.72
C ALA A 14 22.85 30.94 6.76
N CYS A 15 23.47 30.10 5.91
CA CYS A 15 22.76 29.07 5.12
C CYS A 15 22.16 27.96 6.01
N CYS A 16 22.79 27.61 7.13
CA CYS A 16 22.25 26.61 8.06
C CYS A 16 21.16 27.15 8.99
N LEU A 17 21.00 28.47 9.11
CA LEU A 17 19.99 29.09 9.98
C LEU A 17 18.71 29.54 9.24
N GLN A 18 18.67 29.44 7.89
CA GLN A 18 17.45 29.70 7.10
C GLN A 18 16.65 28.46 6.72
N ALA A 19 17.00 27.28 7.23
CA ALA A 19 16.34 26.02 6.93
C ALA A 19 15.33 25.58 8.02
N PHE A 20 14.50 26.50 8.50
CA PHE A 20 13.30 26.15 9.24
C PHE A 20 12.10 26.80 8.54
N GLY A 21 11.40 26.02 7.71
CA GLY A 21 10.04 26.29 7.28
C GLY A 21 9.89 27.07 5.98
N THR A 22 9.97 26.42 4.88
CA THR A 22 9.03 26.44 3.74
C THR A 22 9.31 25.13 3.02
N GLY A 23 8.37 24.17 3.05
CA GLY A 23 8.50 22.97 2.23
C GLY A 23 8.55 23.41 0.78
N ASP A 24 9.75 23.43 0.21
CA ASP A 24 9.93 23.70 -1.20
C ASP A 24 9.42 22.48 -1.99
N THR A 25 8.32 22.63 -2.73
CA THR A 25 7.75 21.58 -3.57
C THR A 25 8.35 21.57 -4.96
N SER A 26 9.38 22.37 -5.21
CA SER A 26 10.06 22.45 -6.50
C SER A 26 10.82 21.15 -6.81
N VAL A 27 10.92 20.84 -8.11
CA VAL A 27 11.71 19.72 -8.63
C VAL A 27 12.80 20.26 -9.54
N ARG A 28 14.03 20.02 -9.13
CA ARG A 28 15.22 20.35 -9.97
C ARG A 28 15.48 19.19 -10.91
N GLN A 29 15.68 19.50 -12.19
CA GLN A 29 15.84 18.53 -13.25
C GLN A 29 17.24 18.62 -13.85
N PHE A 30 17.91 17.47 -13.96
CA PHE A 30 19.27 17.36 -14.46
C PHE A 30 19.39 16.20 -15.45
N LYS A 31 20.49 16.17 -16.17
CA LYS A 31 20.87 15.06 -17.02
C LYS A 31 22.34 14.72 -16.78
N LEU A 32 22.63 13.48 -16.46
CA LEU A 32 24.01 12.99 -16.28
C LEU A 32 24.72 12.89 -17.62
N ALA A 33 26.05 12.86 -17.59
CA ALA A 33 26.89 12.79 -18.78
C ALA A 33 26.60 11.57 -19.69
N ASN A 34 26.14 10.45 -19.09
CA ASN A 34 25.72 9.25 -19.83
C ASN A 34 24.31 9.33 -20.43
N GLY A 35 23.57 10.40 -20.17
CA GLY A 35 22.22 10.64 -20.69
C GLY A 35 21.07 10.29 -19.74
N MET A 36 21.35 9.80 -18.53
CA MET A 36 20.31 9.50 -17.54
C MET A 36 19.66 10.79 -17.02
N THR A 37 18.33 10.79 -16.92
CA THR A 37 17.57 11.91 -16.36
C THR A 37 17.55 11.81 -14.84
N VAL A 38 17.66 12.96 -14.13
CA VAL A 38 17.61 13.03 -12.67
C VAL A 38 16.64 14.11 -12.26
N TRP A 39 15.66 13.74 -11.44
CA TRP A 39 14.71 14.67 -10.82
C TRP A 39 14.88 14.65 -9.31
N LEU A 40 15.17 15.81 -8.71
CA LEU A 40 15.44 15.99 -7.29
C LEU A 40 14.45 16.98 -6.68
N SER A 41 13.82 16.62 -5.57
CA SER A 41 13.02 17.51 -4.74
C SER A 41 13.58 17.54 -3.32
N GLU A 42 14.08 18.73 -2.92
CA GLU A 42 14.67 18.95 -1.60
C GLU A 42 13.57 19.20 -0.56
N ASP A 43 13.56 18.43 0.52
CA ASP A 43 12.60 18.57 1.60
C ASP A 43 13.21 18.11 2.92
N HIS A 44 13.53 19.07 3.78
CA HIS A 44 14.19 18.83 5.06
C HIS A 44 13.19 18.67 6.25
N SER A 45 11.89 18.55 5.96
CA SER A 45 10.84 18.42 6.97
C SER A 45 10.94 17.12 7.77
N GLN A 46 11.36 16.02 7.10
CA GLN A 46 11.54 14.71 7.69
C GLN A 46 12.96 14.19 7.45
N PRO A 47 13.56 13.42 8.39
CA PRO A 47 14.93 12.91 8.26
C PRO A 47 14.97 11.66 7.39
N LYS A 48 14.45 11.73 6.19
CA LYS A 48 14.40 10.60 5.23
C LYS A 48 14.56 11.07 3.80
N VAL A 49 14.98 10.15 2.96
CA VAL A 49 15.03 10.31 1.50
C VAL A 49 14.33 9.12 0.86
N LEU A 50 13.37 9.37 -0.02
CA LEU A 50 12.89 8.38 -0.95
C LEU A 50 13.72 8.46 -2.22
N GLY A 51 14.38 7.34 -2.58
CA GLY A 51 15.17 7.21 -3.80
C GLY A 51 14.59 6.11 -4.68
N ALA A 52 14.49 6.40 -5.99
CA ALA A 52 13.96 5.45 -6.96
C ALA A 52 14.68 5.52 -8.30
N VAL A 53 14.84 4.35 -8.92
CA VAL A 53 15.27 4.21 -10.30
C VAL A 53 14.09 3.76 -11.14
N VAL A 54 13.74 4.52 -12.17
CA VAL A 54 12.67 4.21 -13.13
C VAL A 54 13.30 3.76 -14.43
N VAL A 55 12.86 2.63 -14.96
CA VAL A 55 13.22 2.14 -16.29
C VAL A 55 11.98 2.21 -17.17
N LYS A 56 12.00 2.96 -18.28
CA LYS A 56 10.87 3.09 -19.21
C LYS A 56 10.71 1.83 -20.07
N ALA A 57 10.59 0.70 -19.38
CA ALA A 57 10.31 -0.60 -19.96
C ALA A 57 9.54 -1.45 -18.96
N GLY A 58 8.43 -2.04 -19.39
CA GLY A 58 7.56 -2.89 -18.62
C GLY A 58 7.08 -4.09 -19.43
N ALA A 59 5.91 -4.61 -19.11
CA ALA A 59 5.37 -5.80 -19.76
C ALA A 59 5.11 -5.63 -21.27
N ASN A 60 4.85 -4.41 -21.74
CA ASN A 60 4.56 -4.13 -23.16
C ASN A 60 5.77 -4.32 -24.08
N GLN A 61 6.99 -4.25 -23.55
CA GLN A 61 8.21 -4.50 -24.30
C GLN A 61 8.49 -6.00 -24.54
N CYS A 62 7.78 -6.88 -23.81
CA CYS A 62 7.85 -8.32 -23.91
C CYS A 62 6.45 -8.96 -23.64
N PRO A 63 5.43 -8.68 -24.51
CA PRO A 63 4.05 -9.03 -24.23
C PRO A 63 3.85 -10.53 -23.97
N ASN A 64 3.01 -10.86 -22.98
CA ASN A 64 2.63 -12.22 -22.58
C ASN A 64 3.74 -13.11 -22.02
N THR A 65 5.02 -12.66 -22.01
CA THR A 65 6.15 -13.48 -21.55
C THR A 65 6.36 -13.44 -20.05
N GLY A 66 6.01 -12.34 -19.39
CA GLY A 66 6.33 -12.09 -17.99
C GLY A 66 7.80 -11.74 -17.73
N ILE A 67 8.62 -11.56 -18.79
CA ILE A 67 10.06 -11.32 -18.67
C ILE A 67 10.35 -10.07 -17.86
N ALA A 68 9.68 -8.96 -18.12
CA ALA A 68 9.93 -7.71 -17.40
C ALA A 68 9.73 -7.87 -15.88
N HIS A 69 8.64 -8.52 -15.49
CA HIS A 69 8.32 -8.77 -14.07
C HIS A 69 9.28 -9.77 -13.44
N TYR A 70 9.56 -10.88 -14.11
CA TYR A 70 10.50 -11.85 -13.58
C TYR A 70 11.94 -11.28 -13.50
N PHE A 71 12.33 -10.47 -14.47
CA PHE A 71 13.62 -9.78 -14.45
C PHE A 71 13.71 -8.82 -13.26
N GLU A 72 12.63 -8.12 -12.92
CA GLU A 72 12.55 -7.28 -11.73
C GLU A 72 12.95 -8.06 -10.47
N HIS A 73 12.42 -9.27 -10.27
CA HIS A 73 12.80 -10.16 -9.16
C HIS A 73 14.28 -10.52 -9.15
N LEU A 74 14.83 -10.82 -10.33
CA LEU A 74 16.25 -11.19 -10.48
C LEU A 74 17.20 -10.04 -10.14
N MET A 75 16.75 -8.80 -10.26
CA MET A 75 17.55 -7.62 -9.89
C MET A 75 17.88 -7.54 -8.40
N PHE A 76 17.24 -8.34 -7.56
CA PHE A 76 17.55 -8.45 -6.12
C PHE A 76 18.60 -9.55 -5.81
N LYS A 77 19.03 -10.33 -6.80
CA LYS A 77 19.95 -11.47 -6.59
C LYS A 77 21.42 -11.07 -6.67
N GLY A 78 21.71 -9.78 -6.85
CA GLY A 78 23.05 -9.21 -6.86
C GLY A 78 23.67 -9.09 -8.25
N THR A 79 24.97 -8.85 -8.29
CA THR A 79 25.77 -8.56 -9.48
C THR A 79 26.98 -9.48 -9.54
N ASP A 80 27.87 -9.27 -10.51
CA ASP A 80 29.20 -9.92 -10.52
C ASP A 80 30.05 -9.58 -9.29
N LYS A 81 29.70 -8.54 -8.50
CA LYS A 81 30.41 -8.11 -7.30
C LYS A 81 29.63 -8.31 -5.99
N ILE A 82 28.30 -8.34 -6.06
CA ILE A 82 27.40 -8.47 -4.91
C ILE A 82 26.70 -9.82 -4.98
N GLY A 83 26.60 -10.54 -3.86
CA GLY A 83 25.87 -11.81 -3.78
C GLY A 83 26.71 -13.05 -4.11
N THR A 84 28.02 -12.93 -4.14
CA THR A 84 28.94 -14.04 -4.41
C THR A 84 30.21 -13.93 -3.60
N THR A 85 30.80 -15.09 -3.25
CA THR A 85 32.15 -15.17 -2.67
C THR A 85 33.23 -15.18 -3.74
N ASP A 86 32.93 -15.66 -4.95
CA ASP A 86 33.86 -15.77 -6.10
C ASP A 86 33.05 -15.90 -7.39
N TYR A 87 32.89 -14.79 -8.13
CA TYR A 87 32.12 -14.79 -9.36
C TYR A 87 32.79 -15.59 -10.49
N GLU A 88 34.12 -15.55 -10.60
CA GLU A 88 34.82 -16.28 -11.67
C GLU A 88 34.64 -17.80 -11.54
N ALA A 89 34.60 -18.30 -10.31
CA ALA A 89 34.32 -19.70 -10.03
C ALA A 89 32.85 -20.06 -10.16
N GLU A 90 31.92 -19.11 -9.89
CA GLU A 90 30.47 -19.28 -10.01
C GLU A 90 29.99 -19.26 -11.47
N LYS A 91 30.53 -18.38 -12.29
CA LYS A 91 30.08 -18.08 -13.66
C LYS A 91 29.93 -19.32 -14.57
N PRO A 92 30.84 -20.28 -14.63
CA PRO A 92 30.67 -21.46 -15.49
C PRO A 92 29.43 -22.30 -15.17
N TRP A 93 29.03 -22.34 -13.90
CA TRP A 93 27.82 -23.04 -13.47
C TRP A 93 26.57 -22.28 -13.90
N LEU A 94 26.58 -20.94 -13.78
CA LEU A 94 25.48 -20.07 -14.23
C LEU A 94 25.28 -20.13 -15.76
N ASP A 95 26.37 -20.11 -16.53
CA ASP A 95 26.34 -20.24 -17.98
C ASP A 95 25.76 -21.61 -18.40
N SER A 96 26.14 -22.67 -17.68
CA SER A 96 25.63 -24.03 -17.92
C SER A 96 24.14 -24.12 -17.60
N ILE A 97 23.65 -23.46 -16.53
CA ILE A 97 22.24 -23.37 -16.16
C ILE A 97 21.45 -22.65 -17.27
N ALA A 98 21.96 -21.51 -17.75
CA ALA A 98 21.35 -20.74 -18.83
C ALA A 98 21.17 -21.57 -20.10
N ALA A 99 22.21 -22.25 -20.54
CA ALA A 99 22.17 -23.14 -21.69
C ALA A 99 21.13 -24.27 -21.55
N LYS A 100 20.96 -24.82 -20.33
CA LYS A 100 19.94 -25.86 -20.08
C LYS A 100 18.51 -25.30 -20.10
N TYR A 101 18.29 -24.07 -19.59
CA TYR A 101 16.98 -23.41 -19.70
C TYR A 101 16.61 -23.13 -21.16
N ASP A 102 17.55 -22.69 -21.98
CA ASP A 102 17.29 -22.47 -23.41
C ASP A 102 16.94 -23.76 -24.17
N LEU A 103 17.53 -24.89 -23.76
CA LEU A 103 17.15 -26.20 -24.28
C LEU A 103 15.78 -26.63 -23.77
N LEU A 104 15.47 -26.36 -22.49
CA LEU A 104 14.19 -26.68 -21.88
C LEU A 104 13.05 -25.92 -22.55
N ALA A 105 13.24 -24.64 -22.86
CA ALA A 105 12.28 -23.79 -23.55
C ALA A 105 11.92 -24.32 -24.95
N LYS A 106 12.85 -24.97 -25.64
CA LYS A 106 12.69 -25.50 -27.01
C LYS A 106 12.24 -26.95 -27.04
N THR A 107 12.13 -27.63 -25.89
CA THR A 107 11.88 -29.08 -25.81
C THR A 107 10.46 -29.34 -25.34
N THR A 108 9.71 -30.16 -26.10
CA THR A 108 8.33 -30.56 -25.76
C THR A 108 8.26 -31.97 -25.16
N ASP A 109 9.24 -32.85 -25.43
CA ASP A 109 9.28 -34.21 -24.88
C ASP A 109 9.37 -34.21 -23.35
N ALA A 110 8.41 -34.82 -22.70
CA ALA A 110 8.29 -34.84 -21.24
C ALA A 110 9.45 -35.59 -20.55
N GLY A 111 10.08 -36.57 -21.18
CA GLY A 111 11.21 -37.30 -20.64
C GLY A 111 12.49 -36.47 -20.67
N VAL A 112 12.77 -35.84 -21.81
CA VAL A 112 13.91 -34.92 -22.00
C VAL A 112 13.76 -33.72 -21.07
N ARG A 113 12.57 -33.12 -20.94
CA ARG A 113 12.32 -32.01 -20.02
C ARG A 113 12.65 -32.39 -18.57
N ARG A 114 12.18 -33.54 -18.06
CA ARG A 114 12.55 -34.03 -16.72
C ARG A 114 14.05 -34.19 -16.53
N GLY A 115 14.76 -34.70 -17.54
CA GLY A 115 16.22 -34.82 -17.51
C GLY A 115 16.92 -33.46 -17.40
N LEU A 116 16.50 -32.48 -18.23
CA LEU A 116 17.02 -31.11 -18.20
C LEU A 116 16.73 -30.44 -16.84
N GLN A 117 15.55 -30.60 -16.29
CA GLN A 117 15.17 -30.06 -14.98
C GLN A 117 16.03 -30.64 -13.84
N ALA A 118 16.29 -31.96 -13.89
CA ALA A 118 17.21 -32.61 -12.92
C ALA A 118 18.65 -32.07 -13.04
N ASP A 119 19.13 -31.84 -14.27
CA ASP A 119 20.44 -31.25 -14.52
C ASP A 119 20.52 -29.80 -14.00
N ILE A 120 19.49 -28.97 -14.29
CA ILE A 120 19.40 -27.60 -13.81
C ILE A 120 19.47 -27.59 -12.28
N ASN A 121 18.68 -28.43 -11.60
CA ASN A 121 18.70 -28.50 -10.15
C ASN A 121 20.08 -28.88 -9.61
N ARG A 122 20.75 -29.89 -10.21
CA ARG A 122 22.12 -30.28 -9.82
C ARG A 122 23.13 -29.14 -10.01
N LEU A 123 23.07 -28.43 -11.13
CA LEU A 123 23.94 -27.28 -11.41
C LEU A 123 23.67 -26.11 -10.46
N SER A 124 22.39 -25.86 -10.13
CA SER A 124 21.99 -24.82 -9.17
C SER A 124 22.55 -25.08 -7.77
N HIS A 125 22.63 -26.35 -7.32
CA HIS A 125 23.31 -26.68 -6.08
C HIS A 125 24.82 -26.41 -6.14
N LYS A 126 25.48 -26.56 -7.32
CA LYS A 126 26.89 -26.22 -7.51
C LYS A 126 27.11 -24.69 -7.49
N ALA A 127 26.32 -23.94 -8.22
CA ALA A 127 26.36 -22.47 -8.19
C ALA A 127 26.16 -21.92 -6.77
N ALA A 128 25.21 -22.49 -6.01
CA ALA A 128 24.90 -22.08 -4.65
C ALA A 128 26.06 -22.22 -3.63
N GLU A 129 27.13 -22.97 -3.97
CA GLU A 129 28.34 -23.04 -3.14
C GLU A 129 29.07 -21.68 -3.05
N TYR A 130 28.85 -20.78 -4.02
CA TYR A 130 29.44 -19.43 -4.09
C TYR A 130 28.45 -18.33 -3.66
N VAL A 131 27.15 -18.59 -3.64
CA VAL A 131 26.12 -17.58 -3.40
C VAL A 131 26.16 -17.07 -1.95
N ILE A 132 26.18 -15.74 -1.81
CA ILE A 132 25.85 -15.02 -0.58
C ILE A 132 24.39 -14.58 -0.70
N PRO A 133 23.47 -15.22 0.02
CA PRO A 133 22.05 -14.96 -0.19
C PRO A 133 21.66 -13.57 0.32
N ASN A 134 20.80 -12.90 -0.47
CA ASN A 134 20.16 -11.63 -0.08
C ASN A 134 21.14 -10.49 0.27
N GLU A 135 22.40 -10.55 -0.16
CA GLU A 135 23.44 -9.60 0.22
C GLU A 135 23.06 -8.17 -0.15
N PHE A 136 22.43 -7.95 -1.33
CA PHE A 136 21.96 -6.63 -1.74
C PHE A 136 20.95 -6.05 -0.75
N ASN A 137 19.92 -6.81 -0.38
CA ASN A 137 18.88 -6.37 0.56
C ASN A 137 19.47 -6.12 1.96
N ASN A 138 20.38 -7.00 2.40
CA ASN A 138 21.07 -6.85 3.67
C ASN A 138 21.93 -5.58 3.71
N LEU A 139 22.58 -5.20 2.60
CA LEU A 139 23.34 -3.97 2.49
C LEU A 139 22.45 -2.73 2.51
N ILE A 140 21.35 -2.73 1.75
CA ILE A 140 20.38 -1.64 1.80
C ILE A 140 19.87 -1.44 3.24
N SER A 141 19.46 -2.51 3.91
CA SER A 141 19.01 -2.43 5.31
C SER A 141 20.12 -1.97 6.26
N TYR A 142 21.35 -2.46 6.07
CA TYR A 142 22.53 -2.07 6.86
C TYR A 142 22.81 -0.57 6.74
N PHE A 143 22.58 0.03 5.57
CA PHE A 143 22.72 1.46 5.31
C PHE A 143 21.40 2.25 5.45
N GLY A 144 20.55 1.85 6.35
CA GLY A 144 19.38 2.64 6.73
C GLY A 144 18.20 2.58 5.78
N GLY A 145 18.24 1.70 4.80
CA GLY A 145 17.13 1.51 3.87
C GLY A 145 15.98 0.72 4.48
N SER A 146 14.77 1.22 4.26
CA SER A 146 13.50 0.55 4.62
C SER A 146 12.54 0.60 3.44
N GLY A 147 11.52 -0.24 3.47
CA GLY A 147 10.51 -0.26 2.41
C GLY A 147 11.09 -0.61 1.03
N LEU A 148 12.23 -1.36 0.99
CA LEU A 148 12.84 -1.80 -0.27
C LEU A 148 11.82 -2.61 -1.07
N ASN A 149 11.51 -2.11 -2.27
CA ASN A 149 10.54 -2.74 -3.15
C ASN A 149 10.85 -2.42 -4.61
N ALA A 150 10.13 -3.09 -5.50
CA ALA A 150 10.08 -2.80 -6.92
C ALA A 150 8.68 -3.08 -7.44
N ALA A 151 8.36 -2.54 -8.59
CA ALA A 151 7.09 -2.82 -9.26
C ALA A 151 7.27 -2.73 -10.77
N THR A 152 6.68 -3.67 -11.46
CA THR A 152 6.59 -3.68 -12.93
C THR A 152 5.17 -3.33 -13.36
N SER A 153 5.04 -2.31 -14.19
CA SER A 153 3.79 -1.95 -14.86
C SER A 153 3.79 -2.44 -16.31
N TYR A 154 2.82 -2.00 -17.08
CA TYR A 154 2.81 -2.23 -18.53
C TYR A 154 3.93 -1.45 -19.24
N ASP A 155 4.23 -0.24 -18.81
CA ASP A 155 5.06 0.71 -19.53
C ASP A 155 6.43 0.98 -18.90
N PHE A 156 6.58 0.71 -17.61
CA PHE A 156 7.82 0.94 -16.86
C PHE A 156 8.02 -0.04 -15.71
N THR A 157 9.27 -0.10 -15.22
CA THR A 157 9.66 -0.82 -14.00
C THR A 157 10.33 0.16 -13.05
N ILE A 158 9.97 0.12 -11.77
CA ILE A 158 10.53 0.98 -10.72
C ILE A 158 11.23 0.14 -9.64
N TYR A 159 12.31 0.69 -9.09
CA TYR A 159 13.05 0.15 -7.96
C TYR A 159 13.25 1.25 -6.94
N TYR A 160 12.69 1.12 -5.75
CA TYR A 160 12.65 2.22 -4.79
C TYR A 160 12.77 1.75 -3.34
N ASN A 161 13.22 2.65 -2.50
CA ASN A 161 13.15 2.53 -1.05
C ASN A 161 13.36 3.87 -0.36
N THR A 162 13.01 3.93 0.91
CA THR A 162 13.34 5.05 1.79
C THR A 162 14.62 4.75 2.56
N PHE A 163 15.43 5.77 2.85
CA PHE A 163 16.67 5.61 3.61
C PHE A 163 17.04 6.91 4.35
N ALA A 164 17.93 6.79 5.34
CA ALA A 164 18.40 7.95 6.09
C ALA A 164 19.39 8.80 5.26
N PRO A 165 19.32 10.13 5.32
CA PRO A 165 20.12 11.06 4.48
C PRO A 165 21.62 10.81 4.56
N GLU A 166 22.13 10.38 5.73
CA GLU A 166 23.53 10.13 5.99
C GLU A 166 24.13 9.02 5.11
N PHE A 167 23.28 8.18 4.51
CA PHE A 167 23.66 7.05 3.67
C PHE A 167 23.44 7.25 2.17
N VAL A 168 23.16 8.47 1.74
CA VAL A 168 22.90 8.77 0.33
C VAL A 168 24.04 8.29 -0.59
N GLY A 169 25.28 8.34 -0.13
CA GLY A 169 26.43 7.86 -0.89
C GLY A 169 26.43 6.35 -1.09
N GLN A 170 26.20 5.58 -0.02
CA GLN A 170 26.12 4.13 -0.07
C GLN A 170 24.90 3.65 -0.84
N TRP A 171 23.77 4.34 -0.70
CA TRP A 171 22.57 4.06 -1.47
C TRP A 171 22.82 4.26 -2.98
N ALA A 172 23.41 5.38 -3.38
CA ALA A 172 23.72 5.66 -4.77
C ALA A 172 24.70 4.64 -5.38
N GLU A 173 25.72 4.23 -4.62
CA GLU A 173 26.68 3.21 -5.03
C GLU A 173 26.01 1.84 -5.23
N LEU A 174 25.19 1.39 -4.26
CA LEU A 174 24.50 0.10 -4.34
C LEU A 174 23.45 0.06 -5.46
N CYS A 175 22.61 1.11 -5.55
CA CYS A 175 21.54 1.15 -6.54
C CYS A 175 22.07 1.33 -7.96
N SER A 176 23.16 2.05 -8.16
CA SER A 176 23.80 2.13 -9.48
C SER A 176 24.48 0.82 -9.87
N GLU A 177 25.20 0.16 -8.95
CA GLU A 177 25.90 -1.11 -9.20
C GLU A 177 24.92 -2.20 -9.64
N ARG A 178 23.74 -2.28 -9.02
CA ARG A 178 22.68 -3.21 -9.41
C ARG A 178 22.27 -3.05 -10.88
N MET A 179 22.31 -1.82 -11.44
CA MET A 179 21.89 -1.51 -12.81
C MET A 179 22.97 -1.77 -13.86
N ILE A 180 24.20 -2.13 -13.46
CA ILE A 180 25.34 -2.26 -14.39
C ILE A 180 25.48 -3.68 -14.92
N ASN A 181 25.55 -4.67 -14.03
CA ASN A 181 25.76 -6.07 -14.42
C ASN A 181 25.04 -7.04 -13.49
N PRO A 182 23.71 -7.12 -13.55
CA PRO A 182 22.92 -8.06 -12.75
C PRO A 182 23.25 -9.51 -13.13
N VAL A 183 23.29 -10.39 -12.14
CA VAL A 183 23.55 -11.82 -12.31
C VAL A 183 22.34 -12.63 -11.85
N PHE A 184 21.88 -13.55 -12.70
CA PHE A 184 20.67 -14.34 -12.51
C PHE A 184 20.92 -15.53 -11.58
N ARG A 185 21.27 -15.25 -10.32
CA ARG A 185 21.46 -16.25 -9.28
C ARG A 185 20.15 -16.81 -8.78
N MET A 186 20.20 -18.03 -8.27
CA MET A 186 19.02 -18.67 -7.66
C MET A 186 17.78 -18.62 -8.55
N PHE A 187 17.97 -18.61 -9.87
CA PHE A 187 16.92 -18.44 -10.87
C PHE A 187 15.75 -19.39 -10.66
N GLN A 188 16.03 -20.66 -10.39
CA GLN A 188 15.02 -21.67 -10.14
C GLN A 188 14.16 -21.38 -8.90
N SER A 189 14.81 -20.97 -7.78
CA SER A 189 14.10 -20.62 -6.55
C SER A 189 13.17 -19.43 -6.77
N GLU A 190 13.64 -18.45 -7.54
CA GLU A 190 12.84 -17.27 -7.85
C GLU A 190 11.69 -17.59 -8.80
N LEU A 191 11.87 -18.51 -9.75
CA LEU A 191 10.81 -18.99 -10.62
C LEU A 191 9.66 -19.61 -9.79
N GLU A 192 9.99 -20.39 -8.76
CA GLU A 192 8.98 -20.95 -7.86
C GLU A 192 8.26 -19.85 -7.05
N THR A 193 8.97 -18.79 -6.67
CA THR A 193 8.38 -17.62 -5.99
C THR A 193 7.39 -16.89 -6.89
N VAL A 194 7.73 -16.67 -8.18
CA VAL A 194 6.82 -16.05 -9.17
C VAL A 194 5.60 -16.94 -9.42
N TYR A 195 5.76 -18.27 -9.36
CA TYR A 195 4.61 -19.19 -9.42
C TYR A 195 3.64 -19.01 -8.25
N GLU A 196 4.18 -18.80 -7.03
CA GLU A 196 3.35 -18.51 -5.87
C GLU A 196 2.61 -17.19 -6.00
N GLU A 197 3.28 -16.19 -6.52
CA GLU A 197 2.66 -14.89 -6.79
C GLU A 197 1.52 -15.01 -7.81
N LYS A 198 1.71 -15.75 -8.90
CA LYS A 198 0.65 -16.01 -9.88
C LYS A 198 -0.53 -16.77 -9.25
N ASN A 199 -0.28 -17.70 -8.34
CA ASN A 199 -1.34 -18.37 -7.59
C ASN A 199 -2.11 -17.40 -6.69
N MET A 200 -1.39 -16.49 -6.02
CA MET A 200 -1.98 -15.42 -5.19
C MET A 200 -2.87 -14.49 -6.03
N VAL A 201 -2.39 -14.04 -7.20
CA VAL A 201 -3.17 -13.22 -8.14
C VAL A 201 -4.42 -13.99 -8.63
N ALA A 202 -4.29 -15.28 -8.93
CA ALA A 202 -5.42 -16.10 -9.34
C ALA A 202 -6.47 -16.33 -8.24
N ASP A 203 -6.08 -16.24 -6.97
CA ASP A 203 -6.98 -16.30 -5.82
C ASP A 203 -7.67 -14.97 -5.50
N ASN A 204 -7.20 -13.86 -6.09
CA ASN A 204 -7.86 -12.55 -5.98
C ASN A 204 -9.21 -12.55 -6.68
N LEU A 205 -10.20 -11.91 -6.06
CA LEU A 205 -11.56 -11.87 -6.58
C LEU A 205 -11.71 -11.06 -7.88
N LEU A 206 -10.96 -9.98 -8.02
CA LEU A 206 -11.11 -9.00 -9.10
C LEU A 206 -10.07 -9.15 -10.21
N ALA A 207 -8.87 -9.64 -9.92
CA ALA A 207 -7.77 -9.68 -10.89
C ALA A 207 -8.12 -10.43 -12.19
N PRO A 208 -8.72 -11.64 -12.17
CA PRO A 208 -9.13 -12.31 -13.42
C PRO A 208 -10.23 -11.56 -14.18
N ALA A 209 -11.08 -10.82 -13.48
CA ALA A 209 -12.12 -10.02 -14.12
C ALA A 209 -11.52 -8.81 -14.84
N MET A 210 -10.50 -8.15 -14.23
CA MET A 210 -9.76 -7.05 -14.86
C MET A 210 -8.96 -7.51 -16.08
N GLU A 211 -8.28 -8.65 -16.02
CA GLU A 211 -7.59 -9.23 -17.19
C GLU A 211 -8.56 -9.41 -18.36
N HIS A 212 -9.76 -9.97 -18.12
CA HIS A 212 -10.76 -10.14 -19.16
C HIS A 212 -11.36 -8.82 -19.66
N LEU A 213 -11.47 -7.82 -18.78
CA LEU A 213 -11.91 -6.49 -19.16
C LEU A 213 -10.90 -5.84 -20.10
N LEU A 214 -9.62 -5.79 -19.70
CA LEU A 214 -8.54 -5.21 -20.50
C LEU A 214 -8.39 -5.95 -21.83
N GLY A 215 -8.44 -7.29 -21.79
CA GLY A 215 -8.41 -8.12 -23.00
C GLY A 215 -9.54 -7.85 -23.99
N ALA A 216 -10.71 -7.43 -23.51
CA ALA A 216 -11.83 -7.07 -24.36
C ALA A 216 -11.77 -5.62 -24.85
N VAL A 217 -11.43 -4.68 -23.96
CA VAL A 217 -11.48 -3.24 -24.24
C VAL A 217 -10.29 -2.79 -25.08
N LEU A 218 -9.09 -3.31 -24.78
CA LEU A 218 -7.85 -2.93 -25.45
C LEU A 218 -7.38 -3.95 -26.50
N GLU A 219 -8.33 -4.69 -27.11
CA GLU A 219 -8.04 -5.67 -28.16
C GLU A 219 -7.21 -5.05 -29.28
N GLY A 220 -6.09 -5.68 -29.64
CA GLY A 220 -5.13 -5.18 -30.63
C GLY A 220 -3.90 -4.48 -30.04
N SER A 221 -3.86 -4.32 -28.73
CA SER A 221 -2.72 -3.72 -28.03
C SER A 221 -1.96 -4.75 -27.19
N PRO A 222 -0.72 -4.48 -26.78
CA PRO A 222 0.00 -5.32 -25.82
C PRO A 222 -0.60 -5.31 -24.42
N TYR A 223 -1.40 -4.32 -24.04
CA TYR A 223 -2.05 -4.19 -22.72
C TYR A 223 -3.08 -5.30 -22.41
N VAL A 224 -3.43 -6.13 -23.38
CA VAL A 224 -4.33 -7.28 -23.16
C VAL A 224 -3.67 -8.42 -22.39
N HIS A 225 -2.35 -8.41 -22.26
CA HIS A 225 -1.59 -9.47 -21.62
C HIS A 225 -1.28 -9.11 -20.15
N PRO A 226 -1.38 -10.08 -19.22
CA PRO A 226 -1.03 -9.80 -17.82
C PRO A 226 0.46 -9.48 -17.64
N VAL A 227 0.78 -8.56 -16.75
CA VAL A 227 2.16 -8.15 -16.44
C VAL A 227 3.02 -9.34 -15.99
N ILE A 228 2.47 -10.21 -15.15
CA ILE A 228 3.14 -11.44 -14.67
C ILE A 228 3.36 -12.49 -15.75
N GLY A 229 2.80 -12.30 -16.94
CA GLY A 229 2.89 -13.24 -18.06
C GLY A 229 1.89 -14.38 -17.99
N SER A 230 1.86 -15.19 -19.07
CA SER A 230 1.01 -16.38 -19.16
C SER A 230 1.59 -17.55 -18.37
N THR A 231 0.74 -18.50 -17.99
CA THR A 231 1.16 -19.76 -17.38
C THR A 231 2.12 -20.55 -18.28
N GLU A 232 1.92 -20.51 -19.60
CA GLU A 232 2.77 -21.20 -20.57
C GLU A 232 4.18 -20.58 -20.61
N SER A 233 4.27 -19.26 -20.66
CA SER A 233 5.56 -18.55 -20.69
C SER A 233 6.36 -18.77 -19.41
N LEU A 234 5.72 -18.75 -18.25
CA LEU A 234 6.38 -19.02 -16.97
C LEU A 234 6.93 -20.45 -16.87
N LYS A 235 6.30 -21.43 -17.56
CA LYS A 235 6.83 -22.81 -17.61
C LYS A 235 8.05 -22.97 -18.53
N ASN A 236 8.30 -22.00 -19.39
CA ASN A 236 9.35 -22.05 -20.41
C ASN A 236 10.21 -20.75 -20.38
N PRO A 237 10.80 -20.38 -19.24
CA PRO A 237 11.58 -19.15 -19.16
C PRO A 237 12.87 -19.26 -19.98
N SER A 238 13.26 -18.16 -20.66
CA SER A 238 14.50 -18.03 -21.40
C SER A 238 15.40 -16.98 -20.73
N LEU A 239 16.57 -17.41 -20.26
CA LEU A 239 17.55 -16.50 -19.66
C LEU A 239 18.20 -15.59 -20.69
N ASN A 240 18.34 -16.05 -21.93
CA ASN A 240 18.87 -15.24 -23.02
C ASN A 240 17.93 -14.09 -23.38
N GLU A 241 16.63 -14.34 -23.46
CA GLU A 241 15.64 -13.29 -23.69
C GLU A 241 15.61 -12.26 -22.56
N MET A 242 15.80 -12.68 -21.31
CA MET A 242 15.94 -11.76 -20.17
C MET A 242 17.20 -10.90 -20.26
N ARG A 243 18.31 -11.48 -20.72
CA ARG A 243 19.55 -10.72 -20.94
C ARG A 243 19.41 -9.73 -22.11
N GLU A 244 18.77 -10.15 -23.20
CA GLU A 244 18.43 -9.26 -24.29
C GLU A 244 17.51 -8.12 -23.87
N PHE A 245 16.51 -8.39 -22.98
CA PHE A 245 15.66 -7.35 -22.41
C PHE A 245 16.49 -6.34 -21.61
N PHE A 246 17.39 -6.81 -20.74
CA PHE A 246 18.30 -5.93 -20.01
C PHE A 246 19.16 -5.09 -20.97
N ASP A 247 19.78 -5.75 -21.94
CA ASP A 247 20.68 -5.07 -22.88
C ASP A 247 19.99 -4.02 -23.73
N LYS A 248 18.72 -4.20 -24.05
CA LYS A 248 17.94 -3.25 -24.85
C LYS A 248 17.41 -2.07 -24.03
N TYR A 249 16.96 -2.31 -22.81
CA TYR A 249 16.14 -1.34 -22.08
C TYR A 249 16.82 -0.72 -20.86
N TYR A 250 17.81 -1.40 -20.24
CA TYR A 250 18.53 -0.89 -19.07
C TYR A 250 19.75 -0.08 -19.51
N VAL A 251 19.49 1.02 -20.18
CA VAL A 251 20.47 1.99 -20.71
C VAL A 251 20.13 3.37 -20.19
N ALA A 252 21.16 4.19 -19.94
CA ALA A 252 20.99 5.46 -19.21
C ALA A 252 19.93 6.40 -19.81
N GLY A 253 19.85 6.51 -21.15
CA GLY A 253 18.86 7.38 -21.81
C GLY A 253 17.41 6.86 -21.73
N ASN A 254 17.19 5.62 -21.26
CA ASN A 254 15.87 5.03 -20.98
C ASN A 254 15.53 4.98 -19.48
N MET A 255 16.41 5.55 -18.65
CA MET A 255 16.27 5.48 -17.20
C MET A 255 16.19 6.86 -16.57
N GLY A 256 15.51 6.93 -15.43
CA GLY A 256 15.42 8.12 -14.60
C GLY A 256 15.77 7.81 -13.15
N LEU A 257 16.41 8.76 -12.50
CA LEU A 257 16.65 8.75 -11.05
C LEU A 257 15.75 9.81 -10.42
N ILE A 258 14.93 9.36 -9.49
CA ILE A 258 14.00 10.22 -8.74
C ILE A 258 14.41 10.20 -7.27
N MET A 259 14.63 11.37 -6.67
CA MET A 259 14.91 11.47 -5.23
C MET A 259 14.14 12.63 -4.62
N CYS A 260 13.51 12.37 -3.49
CA CYS A 260 12.75 13.35 -2.74
C CYS A 260 13.04 13.21 -1.26
N GLY A 261 13.32 14.30 -0.55
CA GLY A 261 13.56 14.30 0.88
C GLY A 261 14.76 15.14 1.31
N ASP A 262 15.36 14.77 2.43
CA ASP A 262 16.46 15.51 3.07
C ASP A 262 17.78 15.36 2.29
N ILE A 263 17.84 16.03 1.17
CA ILE A 263 18.97 16.08 0.24
C ILE A 263 19.32 17.53 -0.14
N CYS A 264 20.56 17.73 -0.57
CA CYS A 264 20.98 18.97 -1.21
C CYS A 264 21.49 18.65 -2.63
N ALA A 265 20.80 19.11 -3.67
CA ALA A 265 21.08 18.77 -5.05
C ALA A 265 22.49 19.15 -5.49
N ASP A 266 23.00 20.31 -5.04
CA ASP A 266 24.33 20.79 -5.46
C ASP A 266 25.47 19.89 -4.94
N THR A 267 25.33 19.34 -3.74
CA THR A 267 26.30 18.38 -3.19
C THR A 267 26.09 16.98 -3.70
N LEU A 268 24.86 16.63 -4.09
CA LEU A 268 24.47 15.31 -4.54
C LEU A 268 24.90 15.03 -6.00
N MET A 269 24.81 16.00 -6.91
CA MET A 269 25.07 15.80 -8.32
C MET A 269 26.46 15.21 -8.63
N PRO A 270 27.60 15.66 -8.04
CA PRO A 270 28.89 15.04 -8.26
C PRO A 270 28.96 13.57 -7.79
N LEU A 271 28.18 13.21 -6.78
CA LEU A 271 28.08 11.84 -6.29
C LEU A 271 27.30 10.97 -7.30
N LEU A 272 26.20 11.48 -7.83
CA LEU A 272 25.37 10.77 -8.83
C LEU A 272 26.14 10.57 -10.15
N GLU A 273 26.94 11.52 -10.56
CA GLU A 273 27.83 11.34 -11.73
C GLU A 273 28.86 10.22 -11.52
N ARG A 274 29.43 10.10 -10.31
CA ARG A 274 30.40 9.02 -10.02
C ARG A 274 29.72 7.64 -9.88
N SER A 275 28.46 7.57 -9.46
CA SER A 275 27.72 6.34 -9.27
C SER A 275 26.90 5.97 -10.50
N PHE A 276 25.79 6.64 -10.74
CA PHE A 276 24.87 6.38 -11.85
C PHE A 276 25.45 6.75 -13.22
N GLY A 277 26.41 7.67 -13.28
CA GLY A 277 27.16 7.98 -14.51
C GLY A 277 27.92 6.80 -15.10
N ARG A 278 28.15 5.72 -14.31
CA ARG A 278 28.77 4.45 -14.77
C ARG A 278 27.81 3.57 -15.60
N ILE A 279 26.50 3.82 -15.53
CA ILE A 279 25.50 3.06 -16.29
C ILE A 279 25.74 3.27 -17.77
N ARG A 280 25.65 2.21 -18.55
CA ARG A 280 25.89 2.20 -19.99
C ARG A 280 25.04 3.27 -20.70
N PRO A 281 25.64 4.18 -21.49
CA PRO A 281 24.90 5.13 -22.29
C PRO A 281 24.12 4.41 -23.39
N GLY A 282 23.06 5.02 -23.87
CA GLY A 282 22.21 4.47 -24.94
C GLY A 282 20.77 4.92 -24.81
N CYS A 283 19.98 4.59 -25.81
CA CYS A 283 18.54 4.81 -25.84
C CYS A 283 17.85 3.46 -26.10
N ALA A 284 16.66 3.27 -25.53
CA ALA A 284 15.85 2.13 -25.88
C ALA A 284 15.36 2.20 -27.34
N PRO A 285 15.16 1.05 -27.99
CA PRO A 285 14.48 1.03 -29.29
C PRO A 285 13.05 1.59 -29.15
N PRO A 286 12.51 2.22 -30.20
CA PRO A 286 11.11 2.68 -30.18
C PRO A 286 10.18 1.49 -29.95
N SER A 287 9.07 1.72 -29.22
CA SER A 287 8.02 0.72 -29.03
C SER A 287 7.42 0.32 -30.38
N ALA A 288 7.09 -0.95 -30.52
CA ALA A 288 6.40 -1.44 -31.71
C ALA A 288 5.00 -0.76 -31.80
N PRO A 289 4.65 -0.18 -32.96
CA PRO A 289 3.34 0.42 -33.12
C PRO A 289 2.25 -0.64 -33.06
N PHE A 290 1.13 -0.30 -32.47
CA PHE A 290 -0.08 -1.11 -32.47
C PHE A 290 -1.31 -0.28 -32.79
N ALA A 291 -2.43 -0.92 -33.11
CA ALA A 291 -3.70 -0.26 -33.29
C ALA A 291 -4.77 -0.97 -32.46
N LEU A 292 -5.47 -0.21 -31.64
CA LEU A 292 -6.66 -0.72 -30.96
C LEU A 292 -7.71 -1.13 -32.00
N LYS A 293 -8.34 -2.27 -31.77
CA LYS A 293 -9.47 -2.70 -32.58
C LYS A 293 -10.67 -1.79 -32.32
N PRO A 294 -11.12 -0.99 -33.27
CA PRO A 294 -12.19 -0.06 -33.06
C PRO A 294 -13.49 -0.79 -32.69
N PHE A 295 -14.33 -0.13 -31.91
CA PHE A 295 -15.68 -0.60 -31.67
C PHE A 295 -16.54 -0.24 -32.88
N ASP A 296 -17.13 -1.25 -33.51
CA ASP A 296 -18.10 -1.07 -34.59
C ASP A 296 -19.51 -1.26 -34.02
N GLY A 297 -20.17 -0.13 -33.73
CA GLY A 297 -21.42 -0.09 -33.01
C GLY A 297 -21.29 -0.56 -31.56
N THR A 298 -22.32 -1.27 -31.05
CA THR A 298 -22.37 -1.77 -29.69
C THR A 298 -22.08 -3.25 -29.62
N ARG A 299 -20.93 -3.63 -29.03
CA ARG A 299 -20.57 -5.03 -28.74
C ARG A 299 -20.81 -5.33 -27.26
N THR A 300 -21.38 -6.49 -26.91
CA THR A 300 -21.62 -6.88 -25.52
C THR A 300 -20.64 -7.95 -25.06
N VAL A 301 -19.97 -7.71 -23.94
CA VAL A 301 -19.04 -8.64 -23.29
C VAL A 301 -19.49 -8.92 -21.85
N GLY A 302 -19.43 -10.18 -21.45
CA GLY A 302 -19.80 -10.61 -20.09
C GLY A 302 -18.57 -10.80 -19.22
N ILE A 303 -18.48 -10.03 -18.14
CA ILE A 303 -17.43 -10.15 -17.12
C ILE A 303 -17.97 -10.97 -15.94
N LYS A 304 -17.26 -12.06 -15.58
CA LYS A 304 -17.67 -12.95 -14.49
C LYS A 304 -17.18 -12.41 -13.15
N LEU A 305 -18.07 -12.34 -12.17
CA LEU A 305 -17.78 -12.05 -10.77
C LEU A 305 -18.67 -12.91 -9.87
N PRO A 306 -18.16 -13.56 -8.83
CA PRO A 306 -18.92 -14.45 -7.94
C PRO A 306 -19.76 -13.69 -6.89
N ILE A 307 -20.18 -12.49 -7.19
CA ILE A 307 -21.03 -11.66 -6.32
C ILE A 307 -22.49 -11.94 -6.68
N PRO A 308 -23.27 -12.60 -5.82
CA PRO A 308 -24.66 -12.91 -6.11
C PRO A 308 -25.53 -11.65 -6.09
N LEU A 309 -26.66 -11.69 -6.80
CA LEU A 309 -27.71 -10.66 -6.85
C LEU A 309 -27.31 -9.28 -7.41
N VAL A 310 -26.03 -8.90 -7.37
CA VAL A 310 -25.54 -7.64 -7.92
C VAL A 310 -25.50 -7.73 -9.45
N LYS A 311 -26.15 -6.82 -10.11
CA LYS A 311 -26.08 -6.59 -11.55
C LYS A 311 -25.20 -5.37 -11.78
N VAL A 312 -24.36 -5.40 -12.82
CA VAL A 312 -23.57 -4.25 -13.26
C VAL A 312 -23.66 -4.14 -14.75
N THR A 313 -23.78 -2.93 -15.28
CA THR A 313 -23.56 -2.63 -16.68
C THR A 313 -22.63 -1.43 -16.79
N ALA A 314 -21.68 -1.50 -17.70
CA ALA A 314 -20.79 -0.39 -18.01
C ALA A 314 -20.63 -0.24 -19.52
N LEU A 315 -20.36 0.97 -19.93
CA LEU A 315 -20.05 1.37 -21.30
C LEU A 315 -18.58 1.71 -21.31
N ALA A 316 -17.77 0.98 -22.07
CA ALA A 316 -16.36 1.27 -22.26
C ALA A 316 -16.17 1.99 -23.60
N TYR A 317 -15.46 3.10 -23.56
CA TYR A 317 -15.08 3.91 -24.70
C TYR A 317 -13.57 3.94 -24.82
N HIS A 318 -13.01 3.91 -26.04
CA HIS A 318 -11.61 4.25 -26.22
C HIS A 318 -11.42 5.75 -26.03
N THR A 319 -10.40 6.12 -25.28
CA THR A 319 -10.18 7.51 -24.86
C THR A 319 -8.69 7.86 -25.03
N PRO A 320 -8.31 9.15 -24.97
CA PRO A 320 -6.93 9.57 -25.13
C PRO A 320 -6.04 9.06 -24.00
N THR A 321 -4.75 9.10 -24.24
CA THR A 321 -3.70 8.86 -23.23
C THR A 321 -3.53 10.11 -22.36
N GLU A 322 -2.81 9.98 -21.25
CA GLU A 322 -2.53 11.12 -20.36
C GLU A 322 -1.76 12.26 -21.03
N GLU A 323 -0.94 11.96 -22.04
CA GLU A 323 -0.15 12.96 -22.76
C GLU A 323 -0.97 13.74 -23.81
N ASP A 324 -2.15 13.25 -24.17
CA ASP A 324 -3.02 13.94 -25.12
C ASP A 324 -3.61 15.23 -24.53
N SER A 325 -3.70 16.26 -25.33
CA SER A 325 -4.27 17.56 -24.92
C SER A 325 -5.72 17.48 -24.46
N ASP A 326 -6.47 16.52 -24.98
CA ASP A 326 -7.90 16.34 -24.66
C ASP A 326 -8.13 15.58 -23.36
N TYR A 327 -7.10 14.93 -22.78
CA TYR A 327 -7.25 14.08 -21.61
C TYR A 327 -7.88 14.82 -20.43
N VAL A 328 -7.37 16.01 -20.13
CA VAL A 328 -7.85 16.82 -18.98
C VAL A 328 -9.34 17.20 -19.15
N ALA A 329 -9.75 17.55 -20.36
CA ALA A 329 -11.14 17.89 -20.62
C ALA A 329 -12.07 16.66 -20.55
N LEU A 330 -11.58 15.49 -20.95
CA LEU A 330 -12.32 14.24 -20.85
C LEU A 330 -12.41 13.74 -19.41
N ASP A 331 -11.33 13.89 -18.64
CA ASP A 331 -11.34 13.56 -17.22
C ASP A 331 -12.39 14.41 -16.48
N MET A 332 -12.42 15.72 -16.74
CA MET A 332 -13.48 16.59 -16.20
C MET A 332 -14.87 16.19 -16.67
N ALA A 333 -15.04 15.75 -17.91
CA ALA A 333 -16.33 15.22 -18.39
C ALA A 333 -16.73 13.94 -17.62
N SER A 334 -15.77 13.10 -17.27
CA SER A 334 -16.00 11.90 -16.47
C SER A 334 -16.37 12.25 -15.03
N GLN A 335 -15.69 13.22 -14.44
CA GLN A 335 -15.99 13.71 -13.07
C GLN A 335 -17.33 14.44 -12.97
N ILE A 336 -17.80 15.12 -14.02
CA ILE A 336 -19.16 15.64 -14.09
C ILE A 336 -20.21 14.50 -14.06
N LEU A 337 -19.89 13.35 -14.64
CA LEU A 337 -20.74 12.17 -14.54
C LEU A 337 -20.73 11.56 -13.14
N SER A 338 -19.57 11.36 -12.56
CA SER A 338 -19.41 10.82 -11.19
C SER A 338 -18.08 11.24 -10.61
N ASN A 339 -18.06 11.72 -9.36
CA ASN A 339 -16.88 12.24 -8.71
C ASN A 339 -16.78 11.88 -7.23
N GLY A 340 -15.62 12.10 -6.62
CA GLY A 340 -15.34 11.73 -5.23
C GLY A 340 -16.20 12.47 -4.18
N SER A 341 -16.77 13.63 -4.51
CA SER A 341 -17.70 14.34 -3.63
C SER A 341 -19.14 13.81 -3.72
N GLY A 342 -19.42 12.90 -4.65
CA GLY A 342 -20.76 12.34 -4.88
C GLY A 342 -21.77 13.37 -5.40
N SER A 343 -21.31 14.37 -6.14
CA SER A 343 -22.12 15.47 -6.69
C SER A 343 -22.38 15.36 -8.19
N GLY A 344 -21.87 14.32 -8.85
CA GLY A 344 -22.01 14.11 -10.30
C GLY A 344 -23.43 13.72 -10.73
N LEU A 345 -23.64 13.72 -12.04
CA LEU A 345 -24.95 13.42 -12.63
C LEU A 345 -25.42 11.98 -12.36
N LEU A 346 -24.51 11.00 -12.38
CA LEU A 346 -24.80 9.61 -12.02
C LEU A 346 -25.00 9.46 -10.50
N ASP A 347 -24.25 10.24 -9.71
CA ASP A 347 -24.39 10.26 -8.25
C ASP A 347 -25.78 10.77 -7.85
N SER A 348 -26.31 11.76 -8.57
CA SER A 348 -27.69 12.24 -8.36
C SER A 348 -28.73 11.17 -8.68
N LEU A 349 -28.48 10.28 -9.63
CA LEU A 349 -29.37 9.13 -9.91
C LEU A 349 -29.33 8.08 -8.80
N ALA A 350 -28.20 7.91 -8.13
CA ALA A 350 -28.08 7.05 -6.97
C ALA A 350 -28.85 7.65 -5.79
N ASP A 351 -28.69 8.94 -5.52
CA ASP A 351 -29.40 9.63 -4.43
C ASP A 351 -30.93 9.62 -4.63
N THR A 352 -31.41 9.85 -5.87
CA THR A 352 -32.83 9.74 -6.22
C THR A 352 -33.30 8.27 -6.37
N LYS A 353 -32.46 7.31 -6.10
CA LYS A 353 -32.75 5.86 -6.17
C LYS A 353 -33.17 5.37 -7.55
N ALA A 354 -32.76 6.05 -8.61
CA ALA A 354 -32.95 5.53 -9.96
C ALA A 354 -32.04 4.33 -10.25
N ILE A 355 -30.83 4.35 -9.68
CA ILE A 355 -29.83 3.27 -9.63
C ILE A 355 -29.37 3.06 -8.18
N MET A 356 -28.54 2.07 -7.91
CA MET A 356 -27.92 1.87 -6.61
C MET A 356 -26.59 2.65 -6.50
N ALA A 357 -25.80 2.63 -7.59
CA ALA A 357 -24.54 3.38 -7.70
C ALA A 357 -24.26 3.67 -9.17
N GLY A 358 -23.59 4.80 -9.42
CA GLY A 358 -23.05 5.17 -10.74
C GLY A 358 -21.54 5.38 -10.63
N TYR A 359 -20.84 5.26 -11.75
CA TYR A 359 -19.41 5.55 -11.81
C TYR A 359 -19.00 5.95 -13.23
N ALA A 360 -18.01 6.82 -13.31
CA ALA A 360 -17.30 7.17 -14.55
C ALA A 360 -15.81 7.17 -14.22
N VAL A 361 -15.06 6.24 -14.80
CA VAL A 361 -13.66 5.99 -14.46
C VAL A 361 -12.82 6.02 -15.72
N PRO A 362 -12.06 7.09 -15.95
CA PRO A 362 -11.02 7.10 -16.97
C PRO A 362 -9.85 6.22 -16.53
N ALA A 363 -9.23 5.54 -17.46
CA ALA A 363 -8.02 4.76 -17.28
C ALA A 363 -7.11 5.02 -18.49
N ALA A 364 -5.99 5.67 -18.23
CA ALA A 364 -4.99 5.98 -19.23
C ALA A 364 -3.71 5.19 -18.97
N PHE A 365 -3.13 4.69 -20.04
CA PHE A 365 -1.79 4.15 -20.11
C PHE A 365 -0.96 5.05 -21.01
N LYS A 366 0.33 4.75 -21.15
CA LYS A 366 1.22 5.56 -22.00
C LYS A 366 0.72 5.66 -23.46
N ASP A 367 0.31 4.54 -24.06
CA ASP A 367 -0.01 4.48 -25.50
C ASP A 367 -1.49 4.09 -25.77
N ALA A 368 -2.33 3.96 -24.76
CA ALA A 368 -3.75 3.64 -24.88
C ALA A 368 -4.57 4.17 -23.69
N GLY A 369 -5.83 4.45 -23.92
CA GLY A 369 -6.76 4.84 -22.86
C GLY A 369 -8.18 4.34 -23.10
N PHE A 370 -8.93 4.20 -22.02
CA PHE A 370 -10.37 3.94 -22.07
C PHE A 370 -11.09 4.59 -20.90
N THR A 371 -12.37 4.83 -21.04
CA THR A 371 -13.23 5.30 -19.95
C THR A 371 -14.40 4.35 -19.77
N LEU A 372 -14.66 3.97 -18.52
CA LEU A 372 -15.83 3.17 -18.13
C LEU A 372 -16.90 4.09 -17.55
N VAL A 373 -18.07 4.15 -18.16
CA VAL A 373 -19.26 4.81 -17.60
C VAL A 373 -20.30 3.74 -17.28
N GLY A 374 -20.63 3.58 -16.00
CA GLY A 374 -21.47 2.45 -15.61
C GLY A 374 -22.37 2.70 -14.43
N ALA A 375 -23.25 1.74 -14.20
CA ALA A 375 -24.17 1.78 -13.08
C ALA A 375 -24.49 0.38 -12.54
N VAL A 376 -24.78 0.36 -11.24
CA VAL A 376 -25.37 -0.77 -10.52
C VAL A 376 -26.87 -0.56 -10.40
N PRO A 377 -27.71 -1.33 -11.09
CA PRO A 377 -29.16 -1.24 -10.95
C PRO A 377 -29.60 -1.59 -9.53
N LYS A 378 -30.79 -1.12 -9.14
CA LYS A 378 -31.40 -1.50 -7.86
C LYS A 378 -31.43 -3.00 -7.63
N ILE A 379 -31.14 -3.41 -6.42
CA ILE A 379 -31.21 -4.81 -5.99
C ILE A 379 -32.55 -5.01 -5.23
N PRO A 380 -33.28 -6.10 -5.52
CA PRO A 380 -33.01 -7.19 -6.45
C PRO A 380 -33.55 -6.99 -7.87
N PHE A 381 -34.45 -6.04 -8.12
CA PHE A 381 -35.30 -5.99 -9.31
C PHE A 381 -34.83 -5.02 -10.41
N GLY A 382 -33.68 -4.35 -10.24
CA GLY A 382 -33.19 -3.39 -11.22
C GLY A 382 -32.85 -4.00 -12.58
N SER A 383 -33.09 -3.22 -13.65
CA SER A 383 -32.87 -3.61 -15.04
C SER A 383 -31.55 -3.06 -15.56
N LYS A 384 -30.68 -3.95 -16.13
CA LYS A 384 -29.45 -3.56 -16.83
C LYS A 384 -29.72 -2.60 -17.99
N LYS A 385 -30.77 -2.85 -18.79
CA LYS A 385 -31.17 -1.97 -19.90
C LYS A 385 -31.58 -0.58 -19.44
N LYS A 386 -32.28 -0.48 -18.29
CA LYS A 386 -32.63 0.81 -17.72
C LYS A 386 -31.39 1.55 -17.23
N ALA A 387 -30.47 0.89 -16.53
CA ALA A 387 -29.22 1.45 -16.08
C ALA A 387 -28.36 1.98 -17.24
N GLU A 388 -28.21 1.19 -18.32
CA GLU A 388 -27.55 1.61 -19.55
C GLU A 388 -28.16 2.88 -20.14
N ARG A 389 -29.50 2.90 -20.30
CA ARG A 389 -30.20 4.07 -20.82
C ARG A 389 -29.96 5.31 -19.97
N LEU A 390 -29.94 5.16 -18.64
CA LEU A 390 -29.64 6.27 -17.73
C LEU A 390 -28.20 6.76 -17.87
N CYS A 391 -27.21 5.86 -18.03
CA CYS A 391 -25.83 6.25 -18.32
C CYS A 391 -25.75 7.07 -19.62
N LEU A 392 -26.36 6.56 -20.71
CA LEU A 392 -26.38 7.28 -21.99
C LEU A 392 -27.10 8.62 -21.92
N GLU A 393 -28.16 8.72 -21.11
CA GLU A 393 -28.87 10.00 -20.86
C GLU A 393 -27.97 11.00 -20.16
N MET A 394 -27.21 10.59 -19.12
CA MET A 394 -26.28 11.46 -18.39
C MET A 394 -25.10 11.89 -19.28
N ILE A 395 -24.54 10.96 -20.06
CA ILE A 395 -23.56 11.30 -21.09
C ILE A 395 -24.14 12.34 -22.07
N GLY A 396 -25.36 12.14 -22.53
CA GLY A 396 -26.06 13.11 -23.41
C GLY A 396 -26.20 14.48 -22.77
N LYS A 397 -26.45 14.57 -21.45
CA LYS A 397 -26.48 15.85 -20.75
C LYS A 397 -25.12 16.53 -20.73
N VAL A 398 -24.01 15.81 -20.49
CA VAL A 398 -22.67 16.39 -20.56
C VAL A 398 -22.38 16.91 -21.96
N LYS A 399 -22.70 16.16 -23.00
CA LYS A 399 -22.52 16.52 -24.41
C LYS A 399 -23.25 17.82 -24.79
N ARG A 400 -24.43 18.08 -24.23
CA ARG A 400 -25.25 19.27 -24.48
C ARG A 400 -24.99 20.39 -23.48
N GLY A 401 -24.08 20.19 -22.51
CA GLY A 401 -23.80 21.20 -21.47
C GLY A 401 -24.92 21.34 -20.44
N GLU A 402 -25.79 20.34 -20.28
CA GLU A 402 -26.89 20.35 -19.32
C GLU A 402 -26.44 20.01 -17.89
N PHE A 403 -25.46 20.78 -17.39
CA PHE A 403 -24.95 20.75 -16.03
C PHE A 403 -24.61 22.18 -15.58
N PRO A 404 -24.67 22.48 -14.25
CA PRO A 404 -24.35 23.81 -13.74
C PRO A 404 -22.88 24.17 -13.95
N ASP A 405 -22.57 25.43 -14.25
CA ASP A 405 -21.17 25.90 -14.34
C ASP A 405 -20.46 25.77 -12.99
N THR A 406 -21.18 26.00 -11.88
CA THR A 406 -20.69 25.79 -10.51
C THR A 406 -20.21 24.37 -10.21
N MET A 407 -20.64 23.35 -10.98
CA MET A 407 -20.14 21.99 -10.86
C MET A 407 -18.71 21.88 -11.44
N LEU A 408 -18.45 22.50 -12.58
CA LEU A 408 -17.11 22.54 -13.16
C LEU A 408 -16.15 23.35 -12.28
N ASP A 409 -16.60 24.49 -11.74
CA ASP A 409 -15.80 25.31 -10.82
C ASP A 409 -15.43 24.53 -9.54
N ALA A 410 -16.39 23.78 -8.98
CA ALA A 410 -16.16 22.93 -7.83
C ALA A 410 -15.14 21.80 -8.10
N LEU A 411 -15.19 21.19 -9.29
CA LEU A 411 -14.22 20.17 -9.69
C LEU A 411 -12.82 20.76 -9.87
N LYS A 412 -12.69 21.97 -10.41
CA LYS A 412 -11.39 22.66 -10.49
C LYS A 412 -10.78 22.90 -9.10
N LEU A 413 -11.61 23.28 -8.11
CA LEU A 413 -11.16 23.44 -6.74
C LEU A 413 -10.76 22.10 -6.11
N ALA A 414 -11.46 21.02 -6.43
CA ALA A 414 -11.13 19.68 -5.96
C ALA A 414 -9.77 19.22 -6.52
N GLU A 415 -9.51 19.45 -7.81
CA GLU A 415 -8.22 19.16 -8.45
C GLU A 415 -7.07 20.01 -7.86
N GLU A 416 -7.32 21.31 -7.60
CA GLU A 416 -6.36 22.18 -6.91
C GLU A 416 -5.99 21.61 -5.53
N LEU A 417 -7.00 21.22 -4.75
CA LEU A 417 -6.82 20.64 -3.43
C LEU A 417 -6.03 19.32 -3.49
N ASP A 418 -6.41 18.41 -4.38
CA ASP A 418 -5.78 17.09 -4.52
C ASP A 418 -4.32 17.20 -4.96
N PHE A 419 -4.02 18.11 -5.88
CA PHE A 419 -2.64 18.35 -6.31
C PHE A 419 -1.78 18.91 -5.17
N LYS A 420 -2.28 19.89 -4.40
CA LYS A 420 -1.58 20.46 -3.25
C LYS A 420 -1.30 19.40 -2.16
N LEU A 421 -2.27 18.55 -1.88
CA LEU A 421 -2.10 17.44 -0.93
C LEU A 421 -1.10 16.39 -1.42
N SER A 422 -1.18 16.01 -2.69
CA SER A 422 -0.29 15.01 -3.28
C SER A 422 1.16 15.50 -3.36
N THR A 423 1.39 16.80 -3.52
CA THR A 423 2.73 17.38 -3.56
C THR A 423 3.27 17.79 -2.17
N GLU A 424 2.47 17.74 -1.13
CA GLU A 424 2.84 18.23 0.20
C GLU A 424 3.86 17.34 0.91
N THR A 425 3.77 16.03 0.74
CA THR A 425 4.63 15.07 1.43
C THR A 425 5.76 14.57 0.54
N ILE A 426 6.88 14.15 1.15
CA ILE A 426 8.01 13.51 0.45
C ILE A 426 7.53 12.33 -0.38
N ASP A 427 6.74 11.44 0.22
CA ASP A 427 6.26 10.21 -0.45
C ASP A 427 5.28 10.54 -1.58
N GLY A 428 4.34 11.46 -1.36
CA GLY A 428 3.35 11.88 -2.37
C GLY A 428 4.02 12.52 -3.58
N ARG A 429 4.95 13.46 -3.36
CA ARG A 429 5.72 14.10 -4.43
C ARG A 429 6.55 13.10 -5.22
N ALA A 430 7.24 12.20 -4.51
CA ALA A 430 8.04 11.16 -5.15
C ALA A 430 7.18 10.24 -6.04
N LEU A 431 5.99 9.82 -5.59
CA LEU A 431 5.07 9.00 -6.38
C LEU A 431 4.60 9.73 -7.64
N LEU A 432 4.23 11.02 -7.53
CA LEU A 432 3.87 11.81 -8.71
C LEU A 432 5.02 11.95 -9.70
N MET A 433 6.24 12.15 -9.20
CA MET A 433 7.44 12.23 -10.05
C MET A 433 7.73 10.89 -10.75
N LEU A 434 7.53 9.77 -10.04
CA LEU A 434 7.68 8.42 -10.60
C LEU A 434 6.67 8.15 -11.70
N ASP A 435 5.40 8.44 -11.48
CA ASP A 435 4.33 8.24 -12.45
C ASP A 435 4.52 9.15 -13.66
N ALA A 436 4.75 10.44 -13.46
CA ALA A 436 5.00 11.39 -14.54
C ALA A 436 6.17 10.94 -15.43
N PHE A 437 7.30 10.55 -14.83
CA PHE A 437 8.46 10.10 -15.60
C PHE A 437 8.19 8.74 -16.29
N GLY A 438 7.55 7.82 -15.60
CA GLY A 438 7.24 6.45 -16.09
C GLY A 438 6.30 6.46 -17.29
N TYR A 439 5.26 7.29 -17.28
CA TYR A 439 4.32 7.43 -18.38
C TYR A 439 4.85 8.33 -19.52
N GLY A 440 5.98 8.98 -19.34
CA GLY A 440 6.68 9.62 -20.46
C GLY A 440 6.66 11.14 -20.47
N ALA A 441 6.25 11.79 -19.38
CA ALA A 441 6.32 13.26 -19.29
C ALA A 441 7.73 13.76 -19.67
N ALA A 442 7.78 14.77 -20.51
CA ALA A 442 9.04 15.33 -21.00
C ALA A 442 9.81 16.05 -19.88
N SER A 443 9.08 16.67 -18.96
CA SER A 443 9.61 17.34 -17.77
C SER A 443 8.58 17.36 -16.64
N TRP A 444 9.04 17.65 -15.42
CA TRP A 444 8.15 17.92 -14.30
C TRP A 444 7.27 19.15 -14.54
N ASP A 445 7.82 20.18 -15.17
CA ASP A 445 7.09 21.41 -15.47
C ASP A 445 5.92 21.16 -16.44
N ASP A 446 6.11 20.27 -17.43
CA ASP A 446 5.02 19.84 -18.33
C ASP A 446 3.91 19.12 -17.57
N TYR A 447 4.29 18.25 -16.61
CA TYR A 447 3.33 17.54 -15.75
C TYR A 447 2.54 18.53 -14.90
N VAL A 448 3.22 19.43 -14.17
CA VAL A 448 2.57 20.47 -13.35
C VAL A 448 1.73 21.43 -14.20
N GLY A 449 2.15 21.70 -15.44
CA GLY A 449 1.39 22.50 -16.39
C GLY A 449 -0.03 21.99 -16.66
N ARG A 450 -0.31 20.71 -16.39
CA ARG A 450 -1.69 20.15 -16.46
C ARG A 450 -2.64 20.84 -15.49
N GLN A 451 -2.19 21.21 -14.30
CA GLN A 451 -3.00 21.93 -13.32
C GLN A 451 -3.44 23.30 -13.84
N SER A 452 -2.54 23.99 -14.54
CA SER A 452 -2.87 25.26 -15.21
C SER A 452 -3.91 25.05 -16.32
N ARG A 453 -3.85 23.92 -17.04
CA ARG A 453 -4.88 23.56 -18.05
C ARG A 453 -6.23 23.28 -17.39
N VAL A 454 -6.26 22.55 -16.27
CA VAL A 454 -7.51 22.32 -15.49
C VAL A 454 -8.16 23.65 -15.11
N ALA A 455 -7.40 24.59 -14.57
CA ALA A 455 -7.92 25.90 -14.15
C ALA A 455 -8.52 26.70 -15.33
N GLN A 456 -7.97 26.54 -16.54
CA GLN A 456 -8.40 27.26 -17.75
C GLN A 456 -9.53 26.59 -18.52
N LEU A 457 -9.88 25.32 -18.22
CA LEU A 457 -10.93 24.59 -18.93
C LEU A 457 -12.25 25.35 -18.90
N THR A 458 -12.89 25.38 -20.06
CA THR A 458 -14.24 25.92 -20.21
C THR A 458 -15.27 24.80 -20.33
N LYS A 459 -16.52 25.11 -20.10
CA LYS A 459 -17.64 24.20 -20.36
C LYS A 459 -17.65 23.70 -21.81
N ALA A 460 -17.27 24.55 -22.76
CA ALA A 460 -17.19 24.18 -24.17
C ALA A 460 -16.12 23.11 -24.44
N ASP A 461 -14.97 23.17 -23.76
CA ASP A 461 -13.91 22.17 -23.88
C ASP A 461 -14.38 20.81 -23.39
N VAL A 462 -15.05 20.78 -22.24
CA VAL A 462 -15.64 19.56 -21.65
C VAL A 462 -16.69 18.96 -22.59
N MET A 463 -17.57 19.80 -23.17
CA MET A 463 -18.57 19.37 -24.14
C MET A 463 -17.91 18.82 -25.41
N ALA A 464 -16.85 19.45 -25.90
CA ALA A 464 -16.13 19.02 -27.09
C ALA A 464 -15.48 17.63 -26.87
N ALA A 465 -14.79 17.44 -25.74
CA ALA A 465 -14.21 16.16 -25.37
C ALA A 465 -15.28 15.06 -25.22
N ALA A 466 -16.37 15.35 -24.50
CA ALA A 466 -17.48 14.40 -24.33
C ALA A 466 -18.12 14.01 -25.69
N ASN A 467 -18.29 14.96 -26.61
CA ASN A 467 -18.83 14.69 -27.95
C ASN A 467 -17.87 13.85 -28.82
N LYS A 468 -16.56 14.07 -28.68
CA LYS A 468 -15.54 13.36 -29.43
C LYS A 468 -15.38 11.89 -28.96
N TYR A 469 -15.33 11.66 -27.67
CA TYR A 469 -14.95 10.37 -27.11
C TYR A 469 -16.11 9.49 -26.64
N PHE A 470 -17.22 10.05 -26.19
CA PHE A 470 -18.42 9.26 -25.84
C PHE A 470 -19.35 9.18 -27.05
N ASP A 471 -18.88 8.61 -28.13
CA ASP A 471 -19.64 8.48 -29.38
C ASP A 471 -20.68 7.32 -29.34
N GLY A 472 -21.17 6.90 -30.48
CA GLY A 472 -22.14 5.80 -30.60
C GLY A 472 -21.48 4.42 -30.55
N ASN A 473 -20.15 4.34 -30.58
CA ASN A 473 -19.38 3.10 -30.64
C ASN A 473 -18.81 2.81 -29.26
N TYR A 474 -19.37 1.84 -28.56
CA TYR A 474 -18.90 1.46 -27.24
C TYR A 474 -19.04 -0.03 -26.99
N MET A 475 -18.20 -0.53 -26.08
CA MET A 475 -18.37 -1.89 -25.59
C MET A 475 -19.27 -1.90 -24.36
N ARG A 476 -20.36 -2.67 -24.42
CA ARG A 476 -21.23 -2.91 -23.28
C ARG A 476 -20.67 -4.04 -22.44
N LEU A 477 -20.21 -3.74 -21.25
CA LEU A 477 -19.76 -4.70 -20.27
C LEU A 477 -20.92 -5.05 -19.34
N VAL A 478 -21.20 -6.35 -19.17
CA VAL A 478 -22.26 -6.80 -18.28
C VAL A 478 -21.72 -7.84 -17.31
N LYS A 479 -21.94 -7.62 -16.03
CA LYS A 479 -21.58 -8.59 -15.01
C LYS A 479 -22.41 -9.85 -15.16
N LYS A 480 -21.75 -11.02 -15.21
CA LYS A 480 -22.30 -12.36 -15.10
C LYS A 480 -21.90 -12.98 -13.75
N PHE A 481 -22.76 -13.78 -13.17
CA PHE A 481 -22.38 -14.56 -11.98
C PHE A 481 -21.48 -15.73 -12.38
N GLY A 482 -20.39 -15.93 -11.64
CA GLY A 482 -19.46 -17.04 -11.87
C GLY A 482 -18.00 -16.61 -11.64
N THR A 483 -17.13 -17.59 -11.74
CA THR A 483 -15.67 -17.42 -11.66
C THR A 483 -15.03 -17.77 -12.99
N TYR A 484 -13.79 -17.35 -13.19
CA TYR A 484 -12.95 -17.81 -14.28
C TYR A 484 -12.23 -19.08 -13.85
N GLN A 485 -11.90 -19.92 -14.84
CA GLN A 485 -11.10 -21.11 -14.59
C GLN A 485 -9.70 -20.65 -14.17
N LYS A 486 -9.24 -21.17 -13.04
CA LYS A 486 -7.88 -20.92 -12.55
C LYS A 486 -6.93 -21.94 -13.16
N ASP A 487 -5.88 -21.47 -13.80
CA ASP A 487 -4.81 -22.33 -14.28
C ASP A 487 -4.13 -23.05 -13.11
N ARG A 488 -3.67 -24.25 -13.35
CA ARG A 488 -2.89 -25.00 -12.39
C ARG A 488 -1.41 -24.92 -12.79
N LEU A 489 -0.63 -24.23 -11.98
CA LEU A 489 0.83 -24.29 -12.03
C LEU A 489 1.26 -25.47 -11.15
N SER A 490 1.59 -26.60 -11.79
CA SER A 490 2.29 -27.69 -11.09
C SER A 490 3.79 -27.37 -11.13
N GLN A 491 4.41 -27.41 -9.97
CA GLN A 491 5.86 -27.23 -9.89
C GLN A 491 6.64 -28.41 -10.44
N PRO A 492 7.84 -28.18 -10.97
CA PRO A 492 8.70 -29.24 -11.53
C PRO A 492 9.28 -30.21 -10.51
N GLY A 493 8.99 -30.10 -9.21
CA GLY A 493 9.50 -31.01 -8.18
C GLY A 493 10.98 -30.84 -7.86
N TYR A 494 11.48 -29.61 -7.95
CA TYR A 494 12.86 -29.27 -7.59
C TYR A 494 13.13 -29.47 -6.09
N LYS A 495 14.38 -29.84 -5.77
CA LYS A 495 14.83 -29.81 -4.39
C LYS A 495 15.27 -28.39 -4.04
N PRO A 496 14.91 -27.85 -2.86
CA PRO A 496 15.33 -26.54 -2.43
C PRO A 496 16.86 -26.41 -2.45
N VAL A 497 17.34 -25.26 -2.91
CA VAL A 497 18.75 -24.94 -2.96
C VAL A 497 19.07 -24.06 -1.75
N THR A 498 19.77 -24.61 -0.74
CA THR A 498 20.15 -23.88 0.45
C THR A 498 21.55 -23.30 0.30
N PRO A 499 21.75 -21.99 0.25
CA PRO A 499 23.07 -21.37 0.22
C PRO A 499 23.87 -21.68 1.49
N ARG A 500 25.21 -21.82 1.35
CA ARG A 500 26.08 -22.11 2.47
C ARG A 500 26.70 -20.86 3.11
N ASN A 501 26.82 -19.78 2.34
CA ASN A 501 27.56 -18.58 2.74
C ASN A 501 26.66 -17.50 3.36
N VAL A 502 25.74 -17.91 4.27
CA VAL A 502 24.74 -17.02 4.85
C VAL A 502 25.30 -15.88 5.71
N ASP A 503 26.50 -16.08 6.28
CA ASP A 503 27.19 -15.07 7.11
C ASP A 503 28.38 -14.43 6.37
N ALA A 504 28.63 -14.80 5.11
CA ALA A 504 29.71 -14.24 4.33
C ALA A 504 29.40 -12.84 3.81
N ARG A 505 30.41 -12.11 3.41
CA ARG A 505 30.30 -10.85 2.67
C ARG A 505 31.22 -10.89 1.46
N SER A 506 30.75 -10.38 0.32
CA SER A 506 31.59 -10.15 -0.85
C SER A 506 32.70 -9.13 -0.55
N ASP A 507 33.73 -9.09 -1.37
CA ASP A 507 34.79 -8.06 -1.27
C ASP A 507 34.20 -6.65 -1.44
N TYR A 508 33.20 -6.52 -2.31
CA TYR A 508 32.50 -5.27 -2.52
C TYR A 508 31.77 -4.83 -1.25
N ALA A 509 31.05 -5.72 -0.61
CA ALA A 509 30.34 -5.44 0.63
C ALA A 509 31.30 -5.11 1.78
N ARG A 510 32.44 -5.86 1.89
CA ARG A 510 33.46 -5.57 2.90
C ARG A 510 34.07 -4.18 2.74
N ARG A 511 34.35 -3.76 1.50
CA ARG A 511 34.84 -2.41 1.20
C ARG A 511 33.81 -1.36 1.60
N LEU A 512 32.57 -1.49 1.15
CA LEU A 512 31.51 -0.51 1.39
C LEU A 512 31.15 -0.37 2.87
N VAL A 513 31.13 -1.47 3.61
CA VAL A 513 30.90 -1.47 5.07
C VAL A 513 32.10 -0.89 5.83
N GLY A 514 33.33 -1.05 5.31
CA GLY A 514 34.56 -0.50 5.88
C GLY A 514 34.69 1.02 5.68
N GLU A 515 34.06 1.58 4.67
CA GLU A 515 33.93 3.03 4.52
C GLU A 515 33.09 3.55 5.70
N ARG A 516 33.58 4.54 6.44
CA ARG A 516 32.87 5.08 7.61
C ARG A 516 31.56 5.71 7.16
N PRO A 517 30.40 5.03 7.29
CA PRO A 517 29.12 5.65 7.03
C PRO A 517 28.85 6.69 8.11
N GLY A 518 28.07 7.69 7.80
CA GLY A 518 27.51 8.59 8.80
C GLY A 518 26.80 7.78 9.89
N LYS A 519 26.80 8.29 11.12
CA LYS A 519 26.00 7.71 12.19
C LYS A 519 24.56 8.24 12.03
N VAL A 520 23.58 7.35 11.98
CA VAL A 520 22.17 7.77 12.04
C VAL A 520 21.93 8.55 13.30
N SER A 521 21.40 9.75 13.14
CA SER A 521 21.01 10.60 14.26
C SER A 521 19.48 10.67 14.31
N PRO A 522 18.83 9.85 15.15
CA PRO A 522 17.36 9.85 15.25
C PRO A 522 16.83 11.22 15.64
N ARG A 523 15.83 11.67 14.87
CA ARG A 523 15.13 12.92 15.14
C ARG A 523 13.91 12.63 16.02
N PHE A 524 13.70 13.43 17.04
CA PHE A 524 12.63 13.24 18.01
C PHE A 524 11.63 14.38 17.93
N VAL A 525 10.35 14.06 18.06
CA VAL A 525 9.29 15.07 18.12
C VAL A 525 9.38 15.84 19.43
N ASN A 526 9.39 17.16 19.33
CA ASN A 526 9.28 18.02 20.50
C ASN A 526 7.81 18.36 20.74
N PHE A 527 7.20 17.72 21.74
CA PHE A 527 5.77 17.84 22.06
C PHE A 527 5.33 19.26 22.45
N ASP A 528 6.24 20.11 22.88
CA ASP A 528 5.91 21.46 23.31
C ASP A 528 6.01 22.50 22.19
N SER A 529 6.77 22.20 21.12
CA SER A 529 6.98 23.13 20.01
C SER A 529 6.40 22.68 18.68
N CYS A 530 6.09 21.37 18.49
CA CYS A 530 5.59 20.85 17.22
C CYS A 530 4.13 21.26 16.94
N ALA A 531 3.34 21.50 17.98
CA ALA A 531 1.96 21.96 17.88
C ALA A 531 1.61 22.88 19.04
N ARG A 532 0.86 23.96 18.77
CA ARG A 532 0.31 24.82 19.83
C ARG A 532 -0.86 24.08 20.50
N ARG A 533 -0.66 23.66 21.74
CA ARG A 533 -1.69 23.02 22.56
C ARG A 533 -2.54 24.05 23.29
N MET A 534 -3.85 23.94 23.18
CA MET A 534 -4.82 24.80 23.87
C MET A 534 -5.93 23.96 24.50
N SER A 535 -6.19 24.14 25.80
CA SER A 535 -7.37 23.57 26.45
C SER A 535 -8.61 24.40 26.03
N LEU A 536 -9.56 23.74 25.39
CA LEU A 536 -10.84 24.33 25.03
C LEU A 536 -11.87 24.14 26.15
N ALA A 537 -11.85 22.98 26.80
CA ALA A 537 -12.65 22.59 27.97
C ALA A 537 -11.86 21.50 28.74
N PRO A 538 -12.30 21.07 29.93
CA PRO A 538 -11.60 20.05 30.72
C PRO A 538 -11.34 18.73 29.95
N LEU A 539 -12.23 18.35 29.05
CA LEU A 539 -12.13 17.14 28.19
C LEU A 539 -12.06 17.48 26.70
N ALA A 540 -11.65 18.69 26.34
CA ALA A 540 -11.46 19.09 24.96
C ALA A 540 -10.13 19.86 24.77
N THR A 541 -9.27 19.34 23.91
CA THR A 541 -7.93 19.95 23.69
C THR A 541 -7.70 20.14 22.19
N LEU A 542 -7.28 21.36 21.80
CA LEU A 542 -6.82 21.68 20.45
C LEU A 542 -5.30 21.51 20.36
N TYR A 543 -4.85 20.85 19.31
CA TYR A 543 -3.47 20.81 18.86
C TYR A 543 -3.41 21.49 17.48
N ALA A 544 -2.82 22.66 17.41
CA ALA A 544 -2.74 23.43 16.17
C ALA A 544 -1.30 23.45 15.63
N VAL A 545 -1.15 22.94 14.43
CA VAL A 545 0.09 22.93 13.65
C VAL A 545 -0.05 23.95 12.52
N ARG A 546 1.00 24.75 12.30
CA ARG A 546 1.02 25.68 11.18
C ARG A 546 1.43 24.97 9.91
N ASN A 547 0.66 25.17 8.83
CA ASN A 547 1.02 24.75 7.49
C ASN A 547 1.79 25.89 6.81
N ASP A 548 3.09 25.69 6.59
CA ASP A 548 3.96 26.61 5.86
C ASP A 548 4.27 26.12 4.43
N VAL A 549 3.69 24.99 3.99
CA VAL A 549 3.94 24.37 2.67
C VAL A 549 2.94 24.87 1.63
N ASN A 550 1.67 24.92 1.99
CA ASN A 550 0.59 25.33 1.09
C ASN A 550 -0.60 25.93 1.87
N ASP A 551 -1.62 26.37 1.15
CA ASP A 551 -2.85 26.99 1.69
C ASP A 551 -3.97 25.97 1.91
N VAL A 552 -3.65 24.76 2.38
CA VAL A 552 -4.63 23.71 2.67
C VAL A 552 -4.75 23.53 4.19
N PHE A 553 -5.98 23.64 4.70
CA PHE A 553 -6.25 23.25 6.09
C PHE A 553 -6.77 21.82 6.19
N SER A 554 -6.50 21.20 7.32
CA SER A 554 -7.24 20.05 7.85
C SER A 554 -7.64 20.33 9.29
N ILE A 555 -8.82 19.85 9.68
CA ILE A 555 -9.26 19.86 11.08
C ILE A 555 -10.01 18.57 11.37
N ASP A 556 -9.50 17.82 12.36
CA ASP A 556 -10.07 16.56 12.79
C ASP A 556 -10.60 16.67 14.21
N PHE A 557 -11.83 16.25 14.40
CA PHE A 557 -12.44 16.07 15.72
C PHE A 557 -12.36 14.60 16.06
N VAL A 558 -11.40 14.25 16.93
CA VAL A 558 -11.11 12.87 17.32
C VAL A 558 -11.73 12.60 18.68
N PHE A 559 -12.80 11.82 18.69
CA PHE A 559 -13.49 11.37 19.89
C PHE A 559 -12.89 10.01 20.28
N ALA A 560 -12.44 9.87 21.51
CA ALA A 560 -11.81 8.65 21.98
C ALA A 560 -12.85 7.57 22.32
N LYS A 561 -13.64 7.17 21.31
CA LYS A 561 -14.69 6.14 21.35
C LYS A 561 -14.74 5.44 20.00
N GLY A 562 -14.16 4.26 19.91
CA GLY A 562 -14.05 3.50 18.65
C GLY A 562 -14.86 2.20 18.66
N THR A 563 -14.55 1.31 17.70
CA THR A 563 -15.25 0.01 17.54
C THR A 563 -14.98 -0.97 18.68
N LEU A 564 -13.96 -0.75 19.50
CA LEU A 564 -13.73 -1.53 20.73
C LEU A 564 -14.70 -1.14 21.85
N ASP A 565 -15.11 0.12 21.90
CA ASP A 565 -16.11 0.62 22.84
C ASP A 565 -17.52 0.22 22.39
N ASP A 566 -17.80 0.44 21.12
CA ASP A 566 -19.10 0.14 20.53
C ASP A 566 -18.92 -0.26 19.05
N PRO A 567 -19.16 -1.53 18.70
CA PRO A 567 -19.07 -1.98 17.30
C PRO A 567 -19.95 -1.22 16.31
N LEU A 568 -20.93 -0.44 16.81
CA LEU A 568 -21.80 0.38 15.98
C LEU A 568 -21.08 1.59 15.38
N ALA A 569 -19.96 2.03 15.97
CA ALA A 569 -19.22 3.23 15.57
C ALA A 569 -18.90 3.29 14.06
N SER A 570 -18.42 2.19 13.47
CA SER A 570 -18.15 2.14 12.03
C SER A 570 -19.41 2.34 11.19
N SER A 571 -20.52 1.67 11.55
CA SER A 571 -21.78 1.84 10.82
C SER A 571 -22.38 3.23 10.99
N VAL A 572 -22.13 3.90 12.13
CA VAL A 572 -22.54 5.31 12.32
C VAL A 572 -21.70 6.22 11.42
N ALA A 573 -20.37 6.00 11.33
CA ALA A 573 -19.51 6.77 10.44
C ALA A 573 -20.01 6.70 8.98
N ASP A 574 -20.25 5.50 8.47
CA ASP A 574 -20.80 5.26 7.13
C ASP A 574 -22.15 5.98 6.95
N TYR A 575 -23.04 5.84 7.94
CA TYR A 575 -24.38 6.43 7.86
C TYR A 575 -24.34 7.96 7.88
N MET A 576 -23.46 8.57 8.73
CA MET A 576 -23.36 10.03 8.82
C MET A 576 -22.83 10.64 7.50
N GLY A 577 -21.93 9.96 6.80
CA GLY A 577 -21.45 10.38 5.47
C GLY A 577 -22.53 10.43 4.39
N ASP A 578 -23.64 9.74 4.60
CA ASP A 578 -24.77 9.67 3.66
C ASP A 578 -25.93 10.60 4.04
N LEU A 579 -25.80 11.43 5.09
CA LEU A 579 -26.85 12.29 5.55
C LEU A 579 -26.73 13.75 5.07
N GLY A 580 -27.88 14.40 5.00
CA GLY A 580 -28.02 15.86 4.90
C GLY A 580 -28.53 16.45 6.21
N THR A 581 -29.06 17.68 6.10
CA THR A 581 -29.65 18.41 7.22
C THR A 581 -31.16 18.57 7.01
N ASP A 582 -31.82 19.30 7.90
CA ASP A 582 -33.24 19.66 7.73
C ASP A 582 -33.48 20.59 6.54
N SER A 583 -32.46 21.33 6.07
CA SER A 583 -32.56 22.32 4.98
C SER A 583 -31.73 21.96 3.73
N LEU A 584 -30.73 21.08 3.86
CA LEU A 584 -29.89 20.63 2.76
C LEU A 584 -30.03 19.12 2.60
N SER A 585 -30.38 18.65 1.42
CA SER A 585 -30.23 17.22 1.10
C SER A 585 -28.75 16.82 1.16
N ARG A 586 -28.44 15.50 1.19
CA ARG A 586 -27.08 15.00 1.06
C ARG A 586 -26.35 15.62 -0.13
N LEU A 587 -26.96 15.58 -1.31
CA LEU A 587 -26.37 16.20 -2.53
C LEU A 587 -26.19 17.70 -2.38
N GLY A 588 -27.16 18.41 -1.77
CA GLY A 588 -27.03 19.83 -1.51
C GLY A 588 -25.86 20.18 -0.58
N LEU A 589 -25.63 19.36 0.46
CA LEU A 589 -24.50 19.51 1.36
C LEU A 589 -23.18 19.21 0.64
N SER A 590 -23.11 18.10 -0.11
CA SER A 590 -21.94 17.74 -0.89
C SER A 590 -21.59 18.82 -1.93
N ALA A 591 -22.59 19.35 -2.64
CA ALA A 591 -22.38 20.42 -3.62
C ALA A 591 -21.90 21.73 -2.95
N ALA A 592 -22.46 22.09 -1.78
CA ALA A 592 -22.03 23.27 -1.04
C ALA A 592 -20.58 23.15 -0.54
N LEU A 593 -20.18 21.98 -0.05
CA LEU A 593 -18.78 21.70 0.34
C LEU A 593 -17.85 21.74 -0.87
N ALA A 594 -18.23 21.09 -1.97
CA ALA A 594 -17.45 21.08 -3.20
C ALA A 594 -17.24 22.49 -3.78
N GLN A 595 -18.25 23.38 -3.73
CA GLN A 595 -18.12 24.79 -4.15
C GLN A 595 -17.14 25.58 -3.26
N LEU A 596 -16.87 25.11 -2.05
CA LEU A 596 -15.84 25.65 -1.16
C LEU A 596 -14.48 24.98 -1.36
N GLY A 597 -14.35 24.00 -2.28
CA GLY A 597 -13.17 23.16 -2.38
C GLY A 597 -12.89 22.44 -1.06
N SER A 598 -13.92 21.99 -0.37
CA SER A 598 -13.81 21.39 0.96
C SER A 598 -14.49 20.03 0.99
N ARG A 599 -14.02 19.18 1.92
CA ARG A 599 -14.53 17.83 2.15
C ARG A 599 -14.90 17.64 3.61
N LEU A 600 -15.96 16.87 3.87
CA LEU A 600 -16.34 16.40 5.20
C LEU A 600 -16.40 14.87 5.14
N SER A 601 -15.75 14.21 6.07
CA SER A 601 -15.78 12.76 6.19
C SER A 601 -15.90 12.30 7.63
N PHE A 602 -16.35 11.07 7.81
CA PHE A 602 -16.53 10.41 9.09
C PHE A 602 -15.80 9.08 9.05
N GLY A 603 -15.06 8.76 10.09
CA GLY A 603 -14.32 7.51 10.21
C GLY A 603 -14.39 6.95 11.62
N SER A 604 -14.19 5.65 11.75
CA SER A 604 -14.01 5.03 13.05
C SER A 604 -12.97 3.92 12.96
N ASP A 605 -12.03 3.94 13.88
CA ASP A 605 -11.07 2.87 14.10
C ASP A 605 -11.40 2.06 15.37
N ARG A 606 -10.40 1.34 15.89
CA ARG A 606 -10.57 0.57 17.13
C ARG A 606 -10.81 1.46 18.35
N ASN A 607 -10.16 2.61 18.43
CA ASN A 607 -10.07 3.44 19.63
C ASN A 607 -10.73 4.80 19.48
N SER A 608 -11.05 5.21 18.26
CA SER A 608 -11.59 6.55 17.98
C SER A 608 -12.72 6.57 16.94
N PHE A 609 -13.47 7.64 17.01
CA PHE A 609 -14.34 8.13 15.96
C PHE A 609 -13.86 9.51 15.54
N THR A 610 -13.66 9.70 14.26
CA THR A 610 -13.08 10.95 13.72
C THR A 610 -14.04 11.61 12.76
N ILE A 611 -14.21 12.92 12.91
CA ILE A 611 -14.88 13.79 11.94
C ILE A 611 -13.79 14.66 11.33
N SER A 612 -13.59 14.54 10.03
CA SER A 612 -12.51 15.23 9.30
C SER A 612 -13.08 16.26 8.34
N LEU A 613 -12.55 17.48 8.40
CA LEU A 613 -12.75 18.51 7.38
C LEU A 613 -11.39 18.87 6.77
N MET A 614 -11.41 19.09 5.48
CA MET A 614 -10.22 19.48 4.72
C MET A 614 -10.64 20.44 3.60
N GLY A 615 -9.79 21.40 3.28
CA GLY A 615 -10.08 22.35 2.21
C GLY A 615 -9.04 23.45 2.10
N LEU A 616 -9.32 24.43 1.25
CA LEU A 616 -8.44 25.57 1.04
C LEU A 616 -8.62 26.60 2.16
N ASP A 617 -7.52 27.13 2.73
CA ASP A 617 -7.52 28.07 3.88
C ASP A 617 -8.45 29.26 3.66
N ARG A 618 -8.53 29.80 2.42
CA ARG A 618 -9.43 30.91 2.06
C ARG A 618 -10.91 30.60 2.33
N ASN A 619 -11.27 29.32 2.43
CA ASN A 619 -12.63 28.84 2.65
C ASN A 619 -12.82 28.18 4.02
N PHE A 620 -11.87 28.34 4.96
CA PHE A 620 -11.95 27.73 6.29
C PHE A 620 -13.23 28.13 7.05
N GLU A 621 -13.48 29.45 7.21
CA GLU A 621 -14.65 29.91 7.97
C GLU A 621 -15.99 29.48 7.36
N PRO A 622 -16.25 29.64 6.05
CA PRO A 622 -17.51 29.15 5.45
C PRO A 622 -17.65 27.65 5.57
N THR A 623 -16.57 26.87 5.48
CA THR A 623 -16.59 25.42 5.69
C THR A 623 -16.98 25.08 7.13
N MET A 624 -16.41 25.75 8.12
CA MET A 624 -16.74 25.56 9.53
C MET A 624 -18.19 25.95 9.85
N ARG A 625 -18.72 26.98 9.21
CA ARG A 625 -20.15 27.36 9.34
C ARG A 625 -21.07 26.27 8.79
N LEU A 626 -20.72 25.67 7.65
CA LEU A 626 -21.48 24.59 7.05
C LEU A 626 -21.42 23.31 7.91
N PHE A 627 -20.27 23.02 8.47
CA PHE A 627 -20.08 21.93 9.44
C PHE A 627 -20.92 22.16 10.71
N ALA A 628 -20.91 23.35 11.29
CA ALA A 628 -21.72 23.71 12.44
C ALA A 628 -23.22 23.52 12.16
N HIS A 629 -23.66 23.88 10.94
CA HIS A 629 -25.02 23.64 10.50
C HIS A 629 -25.36 22.16 10.45
N PHE A 630 -24.45 21.33 9.88
CA PHE A 630 -24.61 19.89 9.84
C PHE A 630 -24.74 19.29 11.25
N VAL A 631 -23.80 19.57 12.14
CA VAL A 631 -23.80 19.02 13.52
C VAL A 631 -25.11 19.31 14.25
N ARG A 632 -25.60 20.54 14.12
CA ARG A 632 -26.84 20.97 14.81
C ARG A 632 -28.10 20.42 14.17
N ARG A 633 -28.12 20.26 12.84
CA ARG A 633 -29.32 20.06 12.03
C ARG A 633 -29.33 18.76 11.24
N VAL A 634 -28.36 17.85 11.47
CA VAL A 634 -28.38 16.56 10.80
C VAL A 634 -29.69 15.84 11.02
N LYS A 635 -30.24 15.29 9.93
CA LYS A 635 -31.57 14.68 9.91
C LYS A 635 -31.47 13.20 9.56
N ALA A 636 -32.13 12.38 10.37
CA ALA A 636 -32.26 10.95 10.11
C ALA A 636 -32.96 10.68 8.78
N ASP A 637 -32.41 9.79 7.96
CA ASP A 637 -32.96 9.35 6.69
C ASP A 637 -33.22 7.82 6.72
N LYS A 638 -34.53 7.45 6.68
CA LYS A 638 -34.91 6.03 6.72
C LYS A 638 -34.50 5.26 5.46
N ASP A 639 -34.40 5.95 4.36
CA ASP A 639 -34.05 5.35 3.10
C ASP A 639 -32.55 5.05 3.04
N LYS A 640 -31.69 5.98 3.53
CA LYS A 640 -30.25 5.74 3.69
C LYS A 640 -29.99 4.65 4.70
N MET A 641 -30.78 4.58 5.77
CA MET A 641 -30.72 3.45 6.71
C MET A 641 -31.05 2.10 6.03
N ALA A 642 -32.04 2.07 5.13
CA ALA A 642 -32.36 0.86 4.39
C ALA A 642 -31.26 0.45 3.39
N GLU A 643 -30.55 1.43 2.80
CA GLU A 643 -29.37 1.22 1.97
C GLU A 643 -28.23 0.62 2.79
N LEU A 644 -27.90 1.17 3.95
CA LEU A 644 -26.89 0.65 4.88
C LEU A 644 -27.19 -0.81 5.29
N VAL A 645 -28.46 -1.10 5.65
CA VAL A 645 -28.89 -2.48 5.98
C VAL A 645 -28.73 -3.42 4.78
N THR A 646 -28.96 -2.94 3.56
CA THR A 646 -28.79 -3.72 2.34
C THR A 646 -27.31 -3.97 2.06
N GLY A 647 -26.47 -2.97 2.22
CA GLY A 647 -25.00 -3.09 2.14
C GLY A 647 -24.46 -4.14 3.11
N ALA A 648 -24.86 -4.06 4.38
CA ALA A 648 -24.48 -5.03 5.39
C ALA A 648 -24.88 -6.49 5.05
N LYS A 649 -26.04 -6.70 4.41
CA LYS A 649 -26.45 -8.03 3.92
C LYS A 649 -25.60 -8.51 2.76
N LEU A 650 -25.23 -7.63 1.86
CA LEU A 650 -24.37 -7.95 0.72
C LEU A 650 -22.95 -8.33 1.20
N SER A 651 -22.37 -7.52 2.08
CA SER A 651 -21.05 -7.80 2.67
C SER A 651 -21.04 -9.15 3.40
N ALA A 652 -22.09 -9.45 4.17
CA ALA A 652 -22.24 -10.77 4.79
C ALA A 652 -22.31 -11.91 3.75
N GLY A 653 -22.95 -11.68 2.60
CA GLY A 653 -23.07 -12.66 1.53
C GLY A 653 -21.77 -12.91 0.76
N THR A 654 -20.87 -11.96 0.71
CA THR A 654 -19.59 -12.03 -0.03
C THR A 654 -18.38 -12.34 0.85
N PHE A 655 -18.49 -12.23 2.16
CA PHE A 655 -17.40 -12.45 3.11
C PHE A 655 -16.62 -13.76 2.88
N ALA A 656 -17.32 -14.84 2.52
CA ALA A 656 -16.69 -16.15 2.34
C ALA A 656 -16.05 -16.34 0.96
N GLU A 657 -16.19 -15.38 0.07
CA GLU A 657 -15.57 -15.39 -1.27
C GLU A 657 -14.18 -14.73 -1.27
N ASP A 658 -13.84 -13.97 -0.20
CA ASP A 658 -12.51 -13.39 -0.01
C ASP A 658 -11.73 -14.18 1.07
N TYR A 659 -10.66 -14.86 0.62
CA TYR A 659 -9.81 -15.63 1.53
C TYR A 659 -9.03 -14.74 2.51
N SER A 660 -8.72 -13.50 2.16
CA SER A 660 -8.03 -12.56 3.05
C SER A 660 -8.91 -12.16 4.24
N ASP A 661 -10.20 -11.97 4.03
CA ASP A 661 -11.17 -11.71 5.10
C ASP A 661 -11.29 -12.91 6.05
N ILE A 662 -11.29 -14.12 5.48
CA ILE A 662 -11.31 -15.35 6.27
C ILE A 662 -10.07 -15.45 7.15
N VAL A 663 -8.87 -15.22 6.60
CA VAL A 663 -7.60 -15.26 7.35
C VAL A 663 -7.64 -14.25 8.51
N ARG A 664 -8.04 -13.00 8.24
CA ARG A 664 -8.18 -11.97 9.26
C ARG A 664 -9.16 -12.37 10.38
N ALA A 665 -10.31 -12.91 10.01
CA ALA A 665 -11.32 -13.35 10.97
C ALA A 665 -10.84 -14.54 11.83
N VAL A 666 -10.11 -15.49 11.24
CA VAL A 666 -9.51 -16.62 11.98
C VAL A 666 -8.43 -16.11 12.94
N VAL A 667 -7.53 -15.24 12.52
CA VAL A 667 -6.51 -14.62 13.37
C VAL A 667 -7.16 -13.89 14.55
N GLU A 668 -8.17 -13.06 14.30
CA GLU A 668 -8.93 -12.35 15.33
C GLU A 668 -9.63 -13.31 16.32
N LYS A 669 -10.24 -14.39 15.81
CA LYS A 669 -10.86 -15.42 16.66
C LYS A 669 -9.86 -16.10 17.58
N ILE A 670 -8.67 -16.41 17.06
CA ILE A 670 -7.65 -17.08 17.86
C ILE A 670 -7.06 -16.13 18.90
N ALA A 671 -6.77 -14.88 18.50
CA ALA A 671 -6.15 -13.90 19.38
C ALA A 671 -7.09 -13.39 20.49
N TYR A 672 -8.40 -13.29 20.22
CA TYR A 672 -9.34 -12.64 21.14
C TYR A 672 -10.55 -13.51 21.53
N GLY A 673 -10.65 -14.75 21.03
CA GLY A 673 -11.75 -15.66 21.34
C GLY A 673 -13.11 -15.08 20.97
N ASP A 674 -14.04 -15.09 21.92
CA ASP A 674 -15.39 -14.55 21.71
C ASP A 674 -15.44 -13.02 21.68
N LYS A 675 -14.33 -12.35 21.99
CA LYS A 675 -14.16 -10.90 21.83
C LYS A 675 -13.60 -10.49 20.45
N SER A 676 -13.52 -11.41 19.49
CA SER A 676 -13.20 -11.10 18.11
C SER A 676 -14.15 -10.05 17.54
N SER A 677 -13.61 -9.06 16.83
CA SER A 677 -14.40 -8.02 16.16
C SER A 677 -15.37 -8.60 15.12
N TYR A 678 -14.98 -9.67 14.43
CA TYR A 678 -15.84 -10.37 13.47
C TYR A 678 -17.01 -11.11 14.12
N LEU A 679 -16.84 -11.62 15.34
CA LEU A 679 -17.94 -12.25 16.09
C LEU A 679 -18.86 -11.21 16.75
N ASN A 680 -18.36 -10.01 16.99
CA ASN A 680 -19.11 -8.92 17.62
C ASN A 680 -19.51 -7.82 16.61
N ALA A 681 -19.33 -8.05 15.31
CA ALA A 681 -19.74 -7.11 14.29
C ALA A 681 -21.26 -6.86 14.30
N VAL A 682 -21.66 -5.64 13.96
CA VAL A 682 -23.06 -5.27 13.90
C VAL A 682 -23.71 -5.92 12.69
N THR A 683 -24.77 -6.71 12.93
CA THR A 683 -25.50 -7.41 11.88
C THR A 683 -26.56 -6.50 11.23
N ALA A 684 -26.92 -6.78 9.99
CA ALA A 684 -28.03 -6.11 9.31
C ALA A 684 -29.35 -6.14 10.11
N GLY A 685 -29.58 -7.19 10.88
CA GLY A 685 -30.75 -7.31 11.77
C GLY A 685 -30.69 -6.36 12.97
N GLN A 686 -29.51 -6.11 13.53
CA GLN A 686 -29.29 -5.14 14.60
C GLN A 686 -29.45 -3.71 14.05
N LEU A 687 -28.81 -3.39 12.91
CA LEU A 687 -28.97 -2.09 12.23
C LEU A 687 -30.42 -1.76 11.97
N LYS A 688 -31.20 -2.73 11.48
CA LYS A 688 -32.64 -2.52 11.25
C LYS A 688 -33.40 -2.20 12.56
N ARG A 689 -33.02 -2.77 13.71
CA ARG A 689 -33.68 -2.49 15.00
C ARG A 689 -33.29 -1.12 15.57
N ILE A 690 -32.01 -0.73 15.42
CA ILE A 690 -31.50 0.58 15.84
C ILE A 690 -32.22 1.69 15.06
N GLY A 691 -32.31 1.52 13.75
CA GLY A 691 -33.01 2.44 12.86
C GLY A 691 -32.34 3.80 12.72
N ALA A 692 -32.84 4.61 11.83
CA ALA A 692 -32.28 5.91 11.44
C ALA A 692 -32.11 6.87 12.63
N ASP A 693 -33.13 7.00 13.46
CA ASP A 693 -33.12 7.90 14.63
C ASP A 693 -32.11 7.44 15.69
N GLY A 694 -31.94 6.12 15.87
CA GLY A 694 -30.96 5.54 16.78
C GLY A 694 -29.53 5.85 16.38
N MET A 695 -29.22 5.84 15.07
CA MET A 695 -27.90 6.20 14.54
C MET A 695 -27.57 7.67 14.79
N VAL A 696 -28.50 8.58 14.49
CA VAL A 696 -28.33 10.02 14.75
C VAL A 696 -28.22 10.31 16.24
N LYS A 697 -29.01 9.60 17.08
CA LYS A 697 -28.89 9.72 18.54
C LYS A 697 -27.48 9.32 19.00
N TRP A 698 -26.96 8.18 18.53
CA TRP A 698 -25.61 7.72 18.87
C TRP A 698 -24.56 8.76 18.51
N PHE A 699 -24.66 9.36 17.31
CA PHE A 699 -23.77 10.43 16.88
C PHE A 699 -23.85 11.65 17.80
N LYS A 700 -25.04 12.08 18.19
CA LYS A 700 -25.21 13.20 19.12
C LYS A 700 -24.66 12.89 20.51
N ASP A 701 -24.85 11.68 21.00
CA ASP A 701 -24.29 11.24 22.27
C ASP A 701 -22.75 11.20 22.23
N LEU A 702 -22.14 10.88 21.06
CA LEU A 702 -20.70 10.93 20.85
C LEU A 702 -20.12 12.32 21.09
N LEU A 703 -20.82 13.38 20.69
CA LEU A 703 -20.34 14.76 20.81
C LEU A 703 -20.14 15.21 22.27
N HIS A 704 -20.61 14.45 23.24
CA HIS A 704 -20.36 14.66 24.68
C HIS A 704 -19.15 13.91 25.20
N THR A 705 -18.44 13.16 24.37
CA THR A 705 -17.25 12.37 24.73
C THR A 705 -15.98 13.24 24.61
N GLU A 706 -14.99 12.96 25.45
CA GLU A 706 -13.65 13.57 25.37
C GLU A 706 -13.14 13.64 23.92
N CYS A 707 -12.69 14.85 23.54
CA CYS A 707 -12.35 15.17 22.16
C CYS A 707 -10.97 15.83 22.05
N MET A 708 -10.16 15.32 21.13
CA MET A 708 -8.96 16.02 20.63
C MET A 708 -9.32 16.68 19.31
N VAL A 709 -9.02 17.97 19.18
CA VAL A 709 -9.14 18.70 17.91
C VAL A 709 -7.74 18.87 17.34
N LEU A 710 -7.51 18.29 16.17
CA LEU A 710 -6.24 18.34 15.48
C LEU A 710 -6.38 19.29 14.30
N TYR A 711 -5.61 20.36 14.27
CA TYR A 711 -5.65 21.33 13.19
C TYR A 711 -4.26 21.47 12.55
N CYS A 712 -4.24 21.47 11.23
CA CYS A 712 -3.08 21.89 10.45
C CYS A 712 -3.54 22.87 9.35
N GLY A 713 -2.97 24.06 9.31
CA GLY A 713 -3.35 25.12 8.36
C GLY A 713 -2.72 26.46 8.71
N SER A 714 -3.04 27.50 7.94
CA SER A 714 -2.44 28.84 8.13
C SER A 714 -3.13 29.70 9.17
N MET A 715 -4.33 29.30 9.66
CA MET A 715 -5.11 30.12 10.61
C MET A 715 -4.49 30.13 12.00
N ALA A 716 -4.58 31.27 12.67
CA ALA A 716 -4.14 31.38 14.07
C ALA A 716 -4.94 30.45 15.00
N ALA A 717 -4.27 29.78 15.94
CA ALA A 717 -4.89 28.81 16.83
C ALA A 717 -6.08 29.37 17.62
N ASP A 718 -6.04 30.67 18.00
CA ASP A 718 -7.15 31.34 18.71
C ASP A 718 -8.41 31.47 17.80
N SER A 719 -8.21 31.74 16.49
CA SER A 719 -9.30 31.77 15.51
C SER A 719 -9.88 30.38 15.28
N VAL A 720 -9.04 29.35 15.21
CA VAL A 720 -9.47 27.96 15.12
C VAL A 720 -10.27 27.55 16.37
N ALA A 721 -9.78 27.92 17.57
CA ALA A 721 -10.49 27.64 18.82
C ALA A 721 -11.89 28.28 18.84
N LEU A 722 -12.02 29.51 18.35
CA LEU A 722 -13.32 30.19 18.21
C LEU A 722 -14.23 29.46 17.20
N ALA A 723 -13.69 29.06 16.05
CA ALA A 723 -14.46 28.30 15.05
C ALA A 723 -14.95 26.95 15.58
N VAL A 724 -14.14 26.24 16.36
CA VAL A 724 -14.51 25.00 17.05
C VAL A 724 -15.66 25.24 18.03
N ARG A 725 -15.55 26.25 18.90
CA ARG A 725 -16.61 26.61 19.87
C ARG A 725 -17.93 26.97 19.19
N ASN A 726 -17.85 27.57 18.01
CA ASN A 726 -19.03 27.91 17.20
C ASN A 726 -19.62 26.68 16.47
N SER A 727 -18.90 25.58 16.36
CA SER A 727 -19.31 24.41 15.59
C SER A 727 -19.91 23.31 16.45
N ILE A 728 -19.26 22.98 17.58
CA ILE A 728 -19.72 21.99 18.55
C ILE A 728 -19.86 22.63 19.94
N ASP A 729 -20.75 22.08 20.76
CA ASP A 729 -20.90 22.49 22.16
C ASP A 729 -19.83 21.81 23.02
N ILE A 730 -18.66 22.44 23.08
CA ILE A 730 -17.51 21.87 23.80
C ILE A 730 -17.71 21.90 25.34
N ASP A 731 -18.57 22.77 25.86
CA ASP A 731 -18.87 22.84 27.27
C ASP A 731 -19.79 21.69 27.71
N ALA A 732 -20.47 21.05 26.77
CA ALA A 732 -21.27 19.86 27.01
C ALA A 732 -20.46 18.56 27.06
N ILE A 733 -19.16 18.59 26.73
CA ILE A 733 -18.26 17.43 26.77
C ILE A 733 -17.98 17.05 28.23
N ASN A 734 -18.51 15.89 28.66
CA ASN A 734 -18.49 15.45 30.05
C ASN A 734 -18.19 13.95 30.25
N VAL A 735 -18.05 13.20 29.17
CA VAL A 735 -17.74 11.76 29.22
C VAL A 735 -16.24 11.55 28.91
N PRO A 736 -15.43 11.17 29.90
CA PRO A 736 -14.01 10.93 29.70
C PRO A 736 -13.77 9.67 28.85
N CYS A 737 -12.64 9.66 28.15
CA CYS A 737 -12.16 8.53 27.38
C CYS A 737 -11.96 7.29 28.28
N ARG A 738 -12.36 6.14 27.76
CA ARG A 738 -12.05 4.83 28.35
C ARG A 738 -11.23 4.03 27.37
N PHE A 739 -9.94 3.88 27.67
CA PHE A 739 -9.13 2.97 26.87
C PHE A 739 -9.50 1.53 27.16
N ILE A 740 -9.88 0.82 26.10
CA ILE A 740 -10.19 -0.61 26.17
C ILE A 740 -9.00 -1.38 25.63
N ASN A 741 -8.35 -2.13 26.52
CA ASN A 741 -7.38 -3.13 26.12
C ASN A 741 -8.09 -4.50 26.04
N ARG A 742 -8.30 -5.02 24.81
CA ARG A 742 -8.85 -6.37 24.66
C ARG A 742 -7.85 -7.40 25.18
N PRO A 743 -8.23 -8.26 26.15
CA PRO A 743 -7.32 -9.29 26.64
C PRO A 743 -7.03 -10.31 25.53
N LEU A 744 -5.75 -10.62 25.37
CA LEU A 744 -5.32 -11.70 24.50
C LEU A 744 -5.73 -13.04 25.08
N LYS A 745 -6.18 -13.96 24.23
CA LYS A 745 -6.53 -15.31 24.64
C LYS A 745 -5.28 -16.16 24.78
N ALA A 746 -4.92 -16.55 25.99
CA ALA A 746 -3.87 -17.53 26.23
C ALA A 746 -4.39 -18.97 26.02
N TYR A 747 -3.52 -19.84 25.58
CA TYR A 747 -3.75 -21.27 25.43
C TYR A 747 -2.81 -22.05 26.37
N ASP A 748 -3.30 -23.09 26.96
CA ASP A 748 -2.57 -23.93 27.94
C ASP A 748 -1.78 -25.09 27.30
N ARG A 749 -2.05 -25.35 26.00
CA ARG A 749 -1.40 -26.38 25.19
C ARG A 749 -1.34 -25.98 23.72
N PRO A 750 -0.46 -26.62 22.94
CA PRO A 750 -0.42 -26.39 21.49
C PRO A 750 -1.73 -26.77 20.80
N MET A 751 -2.19 -25.91 19.91
CA MET A 751 -3.44 -26.06 19.14
C MET A 751 -3.17 -25.82 17.66
N VAL A 752 -3.94 -26.47 16.79
CA VAL A 752 -3.96 -26.24 15.36
C VAL A 752 -5.40 -25.95 14.93
N PHE A 753 -5.64 -24.73 14.49
CA PHE A 753 -6.94 -24.35 13.96
C PHE A 753 -6.90 -24.41 12.43
N VAL A 754 -7.85 -25.13 11.83
CA VAL A 754 -7.93 -25.30 10.38
C VAL A 754 -9.26 -24.75 9.90
N TYR A 755 -9.19 -23.86 8.91
CA TYR A 755 -10.36 -23.45 8.13
C TYR A 755 -10.19 -23.96 6.70
N ASN A 756 -11.01 -24.94 6.32
CA ASN A 756 -10.92 -25.55 4.99
C ASN A 756 -11.59 -24.68 3.92
N ALA A 757 -10.81 -24.27 2.93
CA ALA A 757 -11.20 -23.47 1.77
C ALA A 757 -10.88 -24.21 0.46
N PRO A 758 -11.73 -25.15 0.00
CA PRO A 758 -11.39 -26.07 -1.10
C PRO A 758 -11.08 -25.41 -2.45
N GLY A 759 -11.51 -24.16 -2.64
CA GLY A 759 -11.26 -23.39 -3.88
C GLY A 759 -9.93 -22.60 -3.87
N ALA A 760 -9.23 -22.52 -2.73
CA ALA A 760 -8.00 -21.78 -2.61
C ALA A 760 -6.83 -22.50 -3.29
N ARG A 761 -5.99 -21.75 -4.00
CA ARG A 761 -4.72 -22.22 -4.56
C ARG A 761 -3.59 -22.10 -3.55
N GLN A 762 -3.65 -21.07 -2.72
CA GLN A 762 -2.74 -20.90 -1.59
C GLN A 762 -3.31 -21.44 -0.29
N ALA A 763 -2.42 -21.76 0.64
CA ALA A 763 -2.72 -21.93 2.04
C ALA A 763 -2.01 -20.83 2.83
N ASN A 764 -2.70 -20.20 3.77
CA ASN A 764 -2.11 -19.25 4.70
C ASN A 764 -1.85 -19.97 6.03
N LEU A 765 -0.57 -20.06 6.39
CA LEU A 765 -0.12 -20.52 7.69
C LEU A 765 0.15 -19.29 8.55
N CYS A 766 -0.54 -19.21 9.68
CA CYS A 766 -0.26 -18.21 10.71
C CYS A 766 0.15 -18.90 12.01
N THR A 767 0.96 -18.24 12.84
CA THR A 767 1.19 -18.65 14.21
C THR A 767 0.75 -17.58 15.17
N TYR A 768 0.44 -17.99 16.40
CA TYR A 768 0.07 -17.10 17.48
C TYR A 768 0.70 -17.60 18.77
N THR A 769 1.43 -16.72 19.44
CA THR A 769 2.11 -17.04 20.69
C THR A 769 1.95 -15.88 21.67
N VAL A 770 1.36 -16.11 22.82
CA VAL A 770 1.25 -15.11 23.89
C VAL A 770 2.52 -15.10 24.71
N LEU A 771 3.10 -13.92 24.88
CA LEU A 771 4.31 -13.67 25.62
C LEU A 771 3.96 -12.96 26.96
N PRO A 772 4.71 -13.17 28.03
CA PRO A 772 4.50 -12.50 29.29
C PRO A 772 4.68 -10.97 29.13
N PRO A 773 4.11 -10.17 30.04
CA PRO A 773 4.23 -8.71 30.00
C PRO A 773 5.67 -8.24 29.91
N SER A 774 5.89 -7.16 29.19
CA SER A 774 7.16 -6.41 29.11
C SER A 774 6.97 -5.02 29.73
N PRO A 775 6.94 -4.90 31.07
CA PRO A 775 6.52 -3.67 31.77
C PRO A 775 7.58 -2.58 31.77
N THR A 776 8.81 -2.89 31.41
CA THR A 776 9.92 -1.90 31.39
C THR A 776 10.38 -1.63 29.97
N VAL A 777 10.86 -0.41 29.73
CA VAL A 777 11.35 0.00 28.39
C VAL A 777 12.50 -0.90 27.91
N PRO A 778 13.53 -1.26 28.73
CA PRO A 778 14.57 -2.19 28.30
C PRO A 778 14.00 -3.54 27.86
N ARG A 779 13.10 -4.14 28.62
CA ARG A 779 12.47 -5.43 28.28
C ARG A 779 11.69 -5.32 26.98
N ARG A 780 10.95 -4.24 26.78
CA ARG A 780 10.20 -3.97 25.56
C ARG A 780 11.11 -3.81 24.34
N VAL A 781 12.24 -3.15 24.49
CA VAL A 781 13.24 -3.00 23.42
C VAL A 781 13.82 -4.35 23.02
N THR A 782 14.17 -5.21 23.99
CA THR A 782 14.66 -6.57 23.70
C THR A 782 13.62 -7.42 22.96
N GLU A 783 12.35 -7.35 23.39
CA GLU A 783 11.22 -8.03 22.72
C GLU A 783 11.06 -7.54 21.26
N GLN A 784 11.12 -6.24 21.03
CA GLN A 784 11.01 -5.67 19.68
C GLN A 784 12.21 -6.02 18.80
N LEU A 785 13.44 -6.02 19.36
CA LEU A 785 14.64 -6.46 18.63
C LEU A 785 14.54 -7.93 18.23
N TRP A 786 14.06 -8.79 19.15
CA TRP A 786 13.80 -10.19 18.82
C TRP A 786 12.75 -10.34 17.71
N ALA A 787 11.65 -9.62 17.78
CA ALA A 787 10.59 -9.68 16.78
C ALA A 787 11.07 -9.20 15.41
N GLU A 788 11.85 -8.11 15.35
CA GLU A 788 12.47 -7.62 14.12
C GLU A 788 13.46 -8.66 13.56
N TYR A 789 14.30 -9.23 14.39
CA TYR A 789 15.25 -10.25 13.99
C TYR A 789 14.56 -11.50 13.45
N PHE A 790 13.50 -11.98 14.14
CA PHE A 790 12.82 -13.22 13.77
C PHE A 790 11.91 -13.07 12.55
N GLY A 791 11.13 -11.97 12.44
CA GLY A 791 10.09 -11.84 11.43
C GLY A 791 9.83 -10.45 10.85
N GLY A 792 10.55 -9.39 11.30
CA GLY A 792 10.18 -8.00 11.01
C GLY A 792 10.53 -7.48 9.62
N SER A 793 11.46 -8.12 8.90
CA SER A 793 11.95 -7.60 7.62
C SER A 793 12.34 -8.70 6.63
N MET A 794 12.70 -8.31 5.41
CA MET A 794 13.25 -9.24 4.40
C MET A 794 14.57 -9.88 4.84
N SER A 795 15.28 -9.30 5.80
CA SER A 795 16.50 -9.87 6.39
C SER A 795 16.22 -10.79 7.58
N SER A 796 14.97 -10.90 8.03
CA SER A 796 14.57 -11.70 9.19
C SER A 796 14.75 -13.20 8.96
N VAL A 797 14.92 -13.95 10.05
CA VAL A 797 15.05 -15.40 10.03
C VAL A 797 13.91 -16.07 9.26
N LEU A 798 12.69 -15.66 9.55
CA LEU A 798 11.49 -16.25 8.95
C LEU A 798 11.45 -16.05 7.43
N PHE A 799 11.69 -14.81 6.97
CA PHE A 799 11.70 -14.52 5.54
C PHE A 799 12.81 -15.28 4.79
N GLN A 800 14.02 -15.28 5.36
CA GLN A 800 15.16 -15.97 4.76
C GLN A 800 14.91 -17.47 4.63
N GLU A 801 14.40 -18.10 5.68
CA GLU A 801 14.21 -19.55 5.71
C GLU A 801 12.99 -20.02 4.89
N MET A 802 11.91 -19.21 4.85
CA MET A 802 10.70 -19.59 4.14
C MET A 802 10.73 -19.23 2.65
N ARG A 803 11.19 -18.04 2.31
CA ARG A 803 11.23 -17.56 0.92
C ARG A 803 12.56 -17.86 0.24
N GLU A 804 13.65 -17.31 0.76
CA GLU A 804 14.92 -17.29 0.05
C GLU A 804 15.58 -18.67 -0.05
N PHE A 805 15.56 -19.45 1.04
CA PHE A 805 16.26 -20.74 1.06
C PHE A 805 15.39 -21.91 0.62
N ARG A 806 14.08 -21.86 0.81
CA ARG A 806 13.19 -23.01 0.53
C ARG A 806 12.13 -22.74 -0.52
N SER A 807 11.95 -21.50 -0.95
CA SER A 807 10.91 -21.11 -1.91
C SER A 807 9.52 -21.67 -1.54
N LEU A 808 9.22 -21.66 -0.24
CA LEU A 808 7.94 -22.13 0.29
C LEU A 808 6.86 -21.06 0.24
N ALA A 809 7.26 -19.79 0.17
CA ALA A 809 6.35 -18.66 0.28
C ALA A 809 6.79 -17.49 -0.58
N TYR A 810 5.84 -16.71 -1.08
CA TYR A 810 6.13 -15.39 -1.64
C TYR A 810 6.36 -14.36 -0.54
N SER A 811 5.52 -14.39 0.48
CA SER A 811 5.65 -13.52 1.66
C SER A 811 5.63 -14.33 2.96
N SER A 812 6.49 -13.94 3.91
CA SER A 812 6.54 -14.53 5.23
C SER A 812 7.09 -13.49 6.21
N TYR A 813 6.28 -13.09 7.18
CA TYR A 813 6.65 -12.07 8.16
C TYR A 813 5.97 -12.29 9.51
N GLY A 814 6.46 -11.59 10.53
CA GLY A 814 5.91 -11.64 11.89
C GLY A 814 5.78 -10.24 12.49
N TRP A 815 4.88 -10.10 13.44
CA TRP A 815 4.66 -8.83 14.14
C TRP A 815 4.22 -9.06 15.59
N LEU A 816 4.43 -8.03 16.42
CA LEU A 816 3.97 -7.99 17.80
C LEU A 816 2.62 -7.27 17.91
N THR A 817 1.68 -7.87 18.63
CA THR A 817 0.54 -7.15 19.17
C THR A 817 0.91 -6.65 20.56
N LEU A 818 1.14 -5.34 20.63
CA LEU A 818 1.52 -4.65 21.87
C LEU A 818 0.28 -4.09 22.58
N PRO A 819 0.27 -4.07 23.93
CA PRO A 819 -0.73 -3.32 24.68
C PRO A 819 -0.56 -1.81 24.42
N LEU A 820 -1.66 -1.05 24.59
CA LEU A 820 -1.63 0.40 24.43
C LEU A 820 -0.70 1.02 25.48
N MET A 821 0.54 1.25 25.07
CA MET A 821 1.54 2.13 25.71
C MET A 821 1.71 1.97 27.24
N ALA A 822 2.08 3.06 27.92
CA ALA A 822 2.41 3.06 29.34
C ALA A 822 1.26 2.59 30.25
N LYS A 823 0.00 2.86 29.90
CA LYS A 823 -1.16 2.46 30.71
C LYS A 823 -1.38 0.93 30.85
N PHE A 824 -0.87 0.16 29.89
CA PHE A 824 -1.05 -1.29 29.83
C PHE A 824 0.27 -2.04 29.80
N GLY A 825 1.33 -1.49 30.38
CA GLY A 825 2.67 -2.10 30.42
C GLY A 825 2.70 -3.49 31.07
N ASP A 826 1.77 -3.77 31.98
CA ASP A 826 1.65 -5.07 32.65
C ASP A 826 0.80 -6.09 31.87
N ALA A 827 0.24 -5.72 30.73
CA ALA A 827 -0.52 -6.63 29.89
C ALA A 827 0.41 -7.52 29.06
N PRO A 828 0.01 -8.77 28.77
CA PRO A 828 0.77 -9.66 27.89
C PRO A 828 0.83 -9.11 26.46
N THR A 829 1.84 -9.52 25.72
CA THR A 829 2.00 -9.26 24.29
C THR A 829 1.69 -10.55 23.51
N ALA A 830 1.56 -10.46 22.19
CA ALA A 830 1.48 -11.64 21.36
C ALA A 830 2.34 -11.46 20.11
N PHE A 831 3.04 -12.50 19.75
CA PHE A 831 3.76 -12.57 18.48
C PHE A 831 2.97 -13.41 17.48
N HIS A 832 2.82 -12.87 16.29
CA HIS A 832 2.15 -13.52 15.18
C HIS A 832 3.11 -13.71 14.03
N THR A 833 2.91 -14.77 13.25
CA THR A 833 3.52 -14.89 11.92
C THR A 833 2.45 -15.16 10.88
N ILE A 834 2.72 -14.79 9.63
CA ILE A 834 1.93 -15.19 8.47
C ILE A 834 2.85 -15.60 7.34
N THR A 835 2.47 -16.69 6.67
CA THR A 835 3.20 -17.26 5.52
C THR A 835 2.19 -17.74 4.51
N GLY A 836 2.20 -17.15 3.31
CA GLY A 836 1.41 -17.63 2.17
C GLY A 836 2.20 -18.70 1.39
N THR A 837 1.67 -19.92 1.34
CA THR A 837 2.33 -21.07 0.69
C THR A 837 1.36 -21.82 -0.22
N GLN A 838 1.85 -22.70 -1.09
CA GLN A 838 0.97 -23.62 -1.84
C GLN A 838 0.27 -24.59 -0.91
N ALA A 839 -0.97 -24.93 -1.23
CA ALA A 839 -1.76 -25.84 -0.42
C ALA A 839 -1.09 -27.21 -0.20
N ASP A 840 -0.37 -27.73 -1.21
CA ASP A 840 0.37 -29.00 -1.13
C ASP A 840 1.71 -28.91 -0.37
N LYS A 841 2.21 -27.70 -0.09
CA LYS A 841 3.43 -27.46 0.71
C LYS A 841 3.14 -27.09 2.17
N VAL A 842 1.90 -26.99 2.56
CA VAL A 842 1.53 -26.49 3.91
C VAL A 842 2.18 -27.27 5.04
N LEU A 843 2.27 -28.58 4.94
CA LEU A 843 2.91 -29.41 5.98
C LEU A 843 4.41 -29.13 6.09
N THR A 844 5.08 -28.89 4.98
CA THR A 844 6.50 -28.50 4.96
C THR A 844 6.69 -27.12 5.55
N ALA A 845 5.77 -26.19 5.26
CA ALA A 845 5.79 -24.84 5.81
C ALA A 845 5.61 -24.86 7.34
N VAL A 846 4.62 -25.62 7.84
CA VAL A 846 4.39 -25.80 9.29
C VAL A 846 5.64 -26.39 9.95
N ALA A 847 6.20 -27.46 9.39
CA ALA A 847 7.41 -28.11 9.94
C ALA A 847 8.62 -27.15 9.99
N THR A 848 8.76 -26.30 8.97
CA THR A 848 9.85 -25.31 8.93
C THR A 848 9.65 -24.23 9.99
N VAL A 849 8.46 -23.63 10.08
CA VAL A 849 8.17 -22.58 11.06
C VAL A 849 8.29 -23.12 12.50
N ASP A 850 7.79 -24.34 12.76
CA ASP A 850 7.91 -25.00 14.05
C ASP A 850 9.39 -25.20 14.44
N SER A 851 10.20 -25.71 13.51
CA SER A 851 11.65 -25.88 13.70
C SER A 851 12.37 -24.57 14.00
N LEU A 852 11.96 -23.46 13.38
CA LEU A 852 12.54 -22.13 13.62
C LEU A 852 12.20 -21.60 15.02
N PHE A 853 11.03 -21.90 15.54
CA PHE A 853 10.67 -21.57 16.92
C PHE A 853 11.42 -22.43 17.95
N ASP A 854 11.73 -23.69 17.64
CA ASP A 854 12.48 -24.58 18.52
C ASP A 854 14.00 -24.32 18.47
N ASN A 855 14.51 -23.96 17.29
CA ASN A 855 15.93 -23.82 17.00
C ASN A 855 16.19 -22.60 16.15
N MET A 856 15.94 -21.41 16.69
CA MET A 856 16.19 -20.15 16.01
C MET A 856 17.69 -20.00 15.71
N PRO A 857 18.13 -19.90 14.44
CA PRO A 857 19.52 -19.64 14.14
C PRO A 857 19.87 -18.22 14.59
N LEU A 858 20.88 -18.07 15.43
CA LEU A 858 21.42 -16.77 15.81
C LEU A 858 22.62 -16.42 14.90
N ARG A 859 22.46 -15.36 14.10
CA ARG A 859 23.48 -14.84 13.19
C ARG A 859 23.82 -13.41 13.61
N LEU A 860 25.08 -13.15 13.89
CA LEU A 860 25.52 -11.83 14.33
C LEU A 860 25.23 -10.73 13.28
N SER A 861 25.44 -11.05 12.01
CA SER A 861 25.15 -10.13 10.90
C SER A 861 23.65 -9.80 10.81
N GLY A 862 22.79 -10.80 11.02
CA GLY A 862 21.33 -10.61 11.05
C GLY A 862 20.88 -9.76 12.23
N PHE A 863 21.44 -9.97 13.42
CA PHE A 863 21.17 -9.15 14.59
C PHE A 863 21.58 -7.69 14.35
N GLU A 864 22.77 -7.44 13.82
CA GLU A 864 23.23 -6.08 13.52
C GLU A 864 22.31 -5.39 12.50
N THR A 865 21.81 -6.13 11.52
CA THR A 865 20.84 -5.61 10.55
C THR A 865 19.50 -5.28 11.24
N ALA A 866 18.96 -6.18 12.06
CA ALA A 866 17.71 -5.94 12.78
C ALA A 866 17.81 -4.74 13.73
N ARG A 867 18.92 -4.60 14.45
CA ARG A 867 19.20 -3.46 15.33
C ARG A 867 19.23 -2.14 14.56
N ARG A 868 19.88 -2.12 13.39
CA ARG A 868 19.90 -0.94 12.51
C ARG A 868 18.54 -0.63 11.91
N ASN A 869 17.80 -1.64 11.47
CA ASN A 869 16.45 -1.47 10.95
C ASN A 869 15.56 -0.78 11.99
N LEU A 870 15.63 -1.22 13.25
CA LEU A 870 14.83 -0.64 14.32
C LEU A 870 15.22 0.81 14.64
N LEU A 871 16.50 1.18 14.50
CA LEU A 871 16.94 2.58 14.62
C LEU A 871 16.50 3.43 13.41
N ASN A 872 16.57 2.87 12.21
CA ASN A 872 16.21 3.58 10.99
C ASN A 872 14.70 3.80 10.88
N SER A 873 13.88 2.85 11.38
CA SER A 873 12.42 3.00 11.36
C SER A 873 11.97 4.25 12.12
N ILE A 874 12.68 4.65 13.19
CA ILE A 874 12.39 5.86 13.97
C ILE A 874 12.48 7.12 13.11
N ASN A 875 13.51 7.21 12.24
CA ASN A 875 13.65 8.33 11.32
C ASN A 875 12.63 8.25 10.17
N ASN A 876 12.43 7.06 9.61
CA ASN A 876 11.52 6.86 8.49
C ASN A 876 10.05 7.07 8.87
N GLU A 877 9.70 6.79 10.13
CA GLU A 877 8.37 6.98 10.72
C GLU A 877 8.20 8.35 11.41
N TYR A 878 9.20 9.26 11.30
CA TYR A 878 9.06 10.61 11.81
C TYR A 878 7.83 11.28 11.17
N PRO A 879 6.88 11.79 11.97
CA PRO A 879 5.60 12.27 11.45
C PRO A 879 5.76 13.45 10.49
N SER A 880 4.88 13.50 9.50
CA SER A 880 4.75 14.67 8.62
C SER A 880 4.19 15.87 9.39
N MET A 881 4.21 17.04 8.76
CA MET A 881 3.62 18.26 9.33
C MET A 881 2.15 18.04 9.74
N ARG A 882 1.35 17.30 8.93
CA ARG A 882 -0.06 17.04 9.28
C ARG A 882 -0.22 16.04 10.41
N ASP A 883 0.69 15.07 10.50
CA ASP A 883 0.56 13.95 11.43
C ASP A 883 1.17 14.26 12.80
N VAL A 884 2.06 15.27 12.90
CA VAL A 884 2.78 15.56 14.15
C VAL A 884 1.87 16.00 15.30
N GLY A 885 0.76 16.66 14.99
CA GLY A 885 -0.29 17.03 15.94
C GLY A 885 -0.97 15.80 16.53
N GLU A 886 -1.38 14.89 15.67
CA GLU A 886 -2.00 13.61 16.05
C GLU A 886 -1.01 12.72 16.82
N TYR A 887 0.21 12.55 16.31
CA TYR A 887 1.28 11.82 17.00
C TYR A 887 1.44 12.28 18.45
N THR A 888 1.54 13.59 18.65
CA THR A 888 1.72 14.19 19.97
C THR A 888 0.50 14.03 20.84
N ALA A 889 -0.70 14.24 20.31
CA ALA A 889 -1.96 14.14 21.03
C ALA A 889 -2.17 12.73 21.59
N TRP A 890 -2.01 11.69 20.76
CA TRP A 890 -2.12 10.29 21.19
C TRP A 890 -1.05 9.90 22.22
N ARG A 891 0.21 10.33 22.04
CA ARG A 891 1.29 10.02 23.01
C ARG A 891 0.99 10.64 24.37
N ARG A 892 0.56 11.90 24.41
CA ARG A 892 0.14 12.56 25.65
C ARG A 892 -1.06 11.89 26.31
N LEU A 893 -2.05 11.50 25.51
CA LEU A 893 -3.22 10.79 26.01
C LEU A 893 -2.86 9.41 26.61
N TYR A 894 -1.83 8.74 26.06
CA TYR A 894 -1.27 7.50 26.60
C TYR A 894 -0.34 7.73 27.82
N GLY A 895 -0.12 8.95 28.25
CA GLY A 895 0.64 9.29 29.45
C GLY A 895 2.13 9.54 29.23
N TYR A 896 2.55 9.87 27.99
CA TYR A 896 3.92 10.30 27.70
C TYR A 896 4.02 11.84 27.75
N ASP A 897 5.03 12.35 28.46
CA ASP A 897 5.33 13.79 28.51
C ASP A 897 6.27 14.24 27.39
N SER A 898 6.99 13.31 26.79
CA SER A 898 7.93 13.54 25.69
C SER A 898 7.94 12.33 24.75
N ASP A 899 8.56 12.49 23.59
CA ASP A 899 8.71 11.43 22.61
C ASP A 899 9.36 10.19 23.24
N PRO A 900 8.68 9.03 23.28
CA PRO A 900 9.19 7.80 23.89
C PRO A 900 10.46 7.26 23.20
N GLU A 901 10.71 7.64 21.96
CA GLU A 901 11.89 7.20 21.21
C GLU A 901 13.19 7.71 21.86
N ARG A 902 13.15 8.83 22.59
CA ARG A 902 14.31 9.34 23.37
C ARG A 902 14.82 8.33 24.40
N GLN A 903 13.95 7.50 24.96
CA GLN A 903 14.32 6.46 25.91
C GLN A 903 14.70 5.16 25.20
N ARG A 904 14.08 4.85 24.04
CA ARG A 904 14.32 3.61 23.31
C ARG A 904 15.64 3.60 22.55
N VAL A 905 15.98 4.68 21.86
CA VAL A 905 17.19 4.76 21.01
C VAL A 905 18.47 4.36 21.75
N PRO A 906 18.81 4.91 22.93
CA PRO A 906 20.04 4.53 23.64
C PRO A 906 20.08 3.04 24.06
N LEU A 907 18.91 2.43 24.28
CA LEU A 907 18.80 1.01 24.62
C LEU A 907 19.00 0.12 23.38
N ILE A 908 18.44 0.51 22.25
CA ILE A 908 18.64 -0.20 20.96
C ILE A 908 20.12 -0.13 20.55
N GLU A 909 20.76 1.05 20.67
CA GLU A 909 22.19 1.22 20.36
C GLU A 909 23.10 0.35 21.19
N LYS A 910 22.77 0.10 22.46
CA LYS A 910 23.57 -0.69 23.41
C LYS A 910 23.25 -2.19 23.37
N ALA A 911 22.16 -2.58 22.76
CA ALA A 911 21.73 -3.97 22.72
C ALA A 911 22.77 -4.85 22.02
N VAL A 912 22.93 -6.06 22.52
CA VAL A 912 23.86 -7.09 21.99
C VAL A 912 23.09 -8.36 21.62
N ALA A 913 23.66 -9.20 20.78
CA ALA A 913 23.01 -10.41 20.28
C ALA A 913 22.58 -11.37 21.40
N SER A 914 23.32 -11.42 22.51
CA SER A 914 22.97 -12.23 23.68
C SER A 914 21.67 -11.79 24.36
N ASP A 915 21.26 -10.52 24.22
CA ASP A 915 19.96 -10.06 24.76
C ASP A 915 18.80 -10.71 24.01
N VAL A 916 18.91 -10.79 22.68
CA VAL A 916 17.92 -11.45 21.81
C VAL A 916 17.92 -12.96 22.03
N GLU A 917 19.10 -13.58 22.15
CA GLU A 917 19.26 -15.01 22.45
C GLU A 917 18.65 -15.39 23.80
N GLY A 918 18.92 -14.60 24.83
CA GLY A 918 18.33 -14.81 26.17
C GLY A 918 16.80 -14.65 26.15
N PHE A 919 16.30 -13.62 25.48
CA PHE A 919 14.84 -13.45 25.34
C PHE A 919 14.19 -14.62 24.60
N TYR A 920 14.80 -15.08 23.51
CA TYR A 920 14.31 -16.25 22.80
C TYR A 920 14.31 -17.49 23.68
N SER A 921 15.41 -17.80 24.34
CA SER A 921 15.57 -19.02 25.15
C SER A 921 14.61 -19.07 26.34
N ASP A 922 14.49 -17.93 27.05
CA ASP A 922 13.77 -17.87 28.32
C ASP A 922 12.26 -17.62 28.13
N VAL A 923 11.86 -16.99 27.03
CA VAL A 923 10.50 -16.50 26.84
C VAL A 923 9.80 -17.11 25.66
N VAL A 924 10.44 -17.06 24.47
CA VAL A 924 9.75 -17.45 23.23
C VAL A 924 9.72 -18.96 23.04
N ARG A 925 10.88 -19.61 23.20
CA ARG A 925 11.03 -21.04 22.99
C ARG A 925 10.10 -21.88 23.86
N PRO A 926 9.91 -21.60 25.17
CA PRO A 926 9.01 -22.37 26.03
C PRO A 926 7.55 -21.98 25.88
N ALA A 927 7.22 -20.89 25.16
CA ALA A 927 5.85 -20.41 25.05
C ALA A 927 4.96 -21.35 24.21
N VAL A 928 3.69 -21.42 24.56
CA VAL A 928 2.70 -22.22 23.83
C VAL A 928 2.47 -21.63 22.45
N ARG A 929 2.59 -22.47 21.43
CA ARG A 929 2.35 -22.10 20.02
C ARG A 929 0.98 -22.56 19.55
N VAL A 930 0.29 -21.70 18.84
CA VAL A 930 -0.97 -21.99 18.17
C VAL A 930 -0.77 -21.80 16.67
N TYR A 931 -1.13 -22.80 15.89
CA TYR A 931 -1.05 -22.77 14.43
C TYR A 931 -2.43 -22.54 13.84
N LEU A 932 -2.50 -21.76 12.80
CA LEU A 932 -3.71 -21.47 12.03
C LEU A 932 -3.44 -21.79 10.57
N VAL A 933 -4.26 -22.62 9.97
CA VAL A 933 -4.13 -22.99 8.56
C VAL A 933 -5.44 -22.69 7.86
N VAL A 934 -5.39 -21.82 6.87
CA VAL A 934 -6.52 -21.46 6.01
C VAL A 934 -6.17 -21.84 4.58
N GLY A 935 -6.86 -22.80 3.98
CA GLY A 935 -6.56 -23.28 2.61
C GLY A 935 -7.30 -24.55 2.24
N ASN A 936 -6.96 -25.11 1.09
CA ASN A 936 -7.50 -26.40 0.65
C ASN A 936 -6.74 -27.55 1.38
N ILE A 937 -7.27 -27.97 2.52
CA ILE A 937 -6.62 -28.93 3.43
C ILE A 937 -7.43 -30.24 3.42
N GLY A 938 -6.79 -31.32 3.00
CA GLY A 938 -7.40 -32.64 2.98
C GLY A 938 -7.36 -33.35 4.34
N LYS A 939 -8.03 -34.52 4.42
CA LYS A 939 -8.05 -35.30 5.67
C LYS A 939 -6.68 -35.85 6.07
N ALA A 940 -5.82 -36.14 5.09
CA ALA A 940 -4.48 -36.64 5.36
C ALA A 940 -3.59 -35.54 5.96
N GLU A 941 -3.69 -34.33 5.43
CA GLU A 941 -2.97 -33.16 5.94
C GLU A 941 -3.49 -32.80 7.35
N MET A 942 -4.81 -32.80 7.59
CA MET A 942 -5.36 -32.55 8.93
C MET A 942 -4.82 -33.57 9.94
N LYS A 943 -4.76 -34.85 9.59
CA LYS A 943 -4.18 -35.89 10.47
C LYS A 943 -2.68 -35.66 10.72
N ALA A 944 -1.94 -35.23 9.73
CA ALA A 944 -0.50 -34.92 9.88
C ALA A 944 -0.26 -33.70 10.77
N LEU A 945 -1.18 -32.75 10.81
CA LEU A 945 -1.13 -31.56 11.66
C LEU A 945 -1.31 -31.88 13.15
N GLU A 946 -1.91 -33.03 13.52
CA GLU A 946 -2.06 -33.49 14.93
C GLU A 946 -0.72 -33.59 15.67
N LYS A 947 0.39 -33.72 14.95
CA LYS A 947 1.76 -33.68 15.50
C LYS A 947 2.09 -32.35 16.19
N TYR A 948 1.47 -31.26 15.75
CA TYR A 948 1.77 -29.89 16.22
C TYR A 948 0.80 -29.37 17.28
N GLY A 949 -0.24 -30.13 17.61
CA GLY A 949 -1.23 -29.80 18.62
C GLY A 949 -2.60 -30.40 18.34
N GLU A 950 -3.54 -30.15 19.25
CA GLU A 950 -4.95 -30.56 19.06
C GLU A 950 -5.54 -29.82 17.84
N VAL A 951 -6.05 -30.59 16.87
CA VAL A 951 -6.62 -30.03 15.63
C VAL A 951 -8.10 -29.68 15.83
N VAL A 952 -8.43 -28.43 15.55
CA VAL A 952 -9.81 -27.90 15.60
C VAL A 952 -10.20 -27.36 14.23
N GLU A 953 -11.20 -27.98 13.61
CA GLU A 953 -11.75 -27.49 12.34
C GLU A 953 -12.76 -26.37 12.60
N LEU A 954 -12.50 -25.18 12.01
CA LEU A 954 -13.36 -24.01 12.13
C LEU A 954 -14.36 -23.93 10.98
N ARG A 955 -15.57 -23.47 11.29
CA ARG A 955 -16.65 -23.20 10.33
C ARG A 955 -16.91 -21.71 10.23
N LYS A 956 -17.61 -21.28 9.19
CA LYS A 956 -18.01 -19.87 8.97
C LYS A 956 -18.61 -19.21 10.22
N GLY A 957 -19.49 -19.93 10.93
CA GLY A 957 -20.15 -19.43 12.15
C GLY A 957 -19.22 -19.29 13.37
N ASP A 958 -18.07 -19.96 13.37
CA ASP A 958 -17.10 -19.90 14.47
C ASP A 958 -16.21 -18.64 14.36
N ILE A 959 -16.14 -18.04 13.17
CA ILE A 959 -15.25 -16.91 12.87
C ILE A 959 -15.99 -15.59 12.59
N SER A 960 -17.29 -15.64 12.28
CA SER A 960 -18.08 -14.43 12.02
C SER A 960 -19.53 -14.61 12.47
N CYS A 961 -20.07 -13.61 13.16
CA CYS A 961 -21.47 -13.56 13.58
C CYS A 961 -22.45 -13.49 12.39
N MET A 962 -22.00 -13.10 11.22
CA MET A 962 -22.81 -13.03 10.00
C MET A 962 -23.36 -14.39 9.58
N PHE A 963 -22.72 -15.49 9.98
CA PHE A 963 -23.09 -16.87 9.66
C PHE A 963 -23.61 -17.66 10.85
N SER A 964 -23.67 -17.06 12.04
CA SER A 964 -24.24 -17.74 13.21
C SER A 964 -25.72 -18.01 12.94
N ARG A 965 -26.09 -19.30 12.80
CA ARG A 965 -27.50 -19.68 12.89
C ARG A 965 -27.94 -19.28 14.30
N LYS A 966 -28.96 -18.41 14.41
CA LYS A 966 -29.62 -18.21 15.69
C LYS A 966 -29.92 -19.58 16.30
N LYS A 967 -29.35 -19.86 17.45
CA LYS A 967 -29.89 -20.83 18.36
C LYS A 967 -31.20 -20.31 18.95
#